data_d42d581a365d4967da324b3478cfcc80
#
_entry.id   d42d581a365d4967da324b3478cfcc80
#
_cell.length_a   1.000
_cell.length_b   1.000
_cell.length_c   1.000
_cell.angle_alpha   90.00
_cell.angle_beta   90.00
_cell.angle_gamma   90.00
#
_symmetry.space_group_name_H-M   'P 1'
#
loop_
_entity.id
_entity.type
_entity.pdbx_description
1 polymer ?
#
loop_
_entity_poly.entity_id
_entity_poly.type
_entity_poly.pdbx_seq_one_letter_code
_entity_poly.pdbx_strand_id
1 'polypeptide(L)'
;MLFPNPAKKTVEHHDGDEGDYYLTSNDGNYVTGLNILQIVVDPKDANVVHIAFSDPQYGGTTLLISKDSGGSFHHEHDYPSDRILLLAYPGGDRLAIGTQGVYRGRAGSPKSIAGSGEKILHASAGQVDAGTTFFATAKSGALFVSEDEGLTWQSRTPALGQQSGEFGAVAAASGNGRIAYVGFRGLKLGERPEDLYSGIAKTVDAGKNWSIVFRESTQPASNLDASWIEQRADGTGWEGYKSIIFDAPYSLGVAPGNPDICYATDLFRTYRTLDGGKTWAQVNSVRLPDNHWTTRGLDVTTNYGVQFDPFDPKHIFIDYTDIGAFDSHDDGQSWESATNGIPDKWRNTTYWLAFDPGVKGLMWGAFSGTHDLPRSRMFRREGALDRYTGGVAVSTDGGRNWTPSNSRMGETAFTHILLDPASPVGQRTLYACAFGIGVYKSTDNGKTWYLKNAGIAEDIPFAWRIVQDNDGALYLILARSNQGRYGATSGSGVLYKSVDGAEHWKKLNLPAGVDGPTGLALDPRDNRRMYLTAWGQERADVDFGGGVFLSTDGGQSWKPVFNLSQHVYDVTIDARAPDTLYISGFDAAAYRSTDAGLHWTRIRGYNFKLGHRVIVDPNDASMIYITTFGASVWHGPAAGDATAPEDVENPVPVAQ
;
A
#
# COMPACT_ATOMS: atom_id res chain seq x y z
N MET A 1 -6.81 -12.83 -18.83
CA MET A 1 -5.96 -11.60 -18.91
C MET A 1 -6.03 -11.11 -20.36
N LEU A 2 -6.51 -9.90 -20.55
CA LEU A 2 -6.77 -9.38 -21.90
C LEU A 2 -5.56 -8.63 -22.45
N PHE A 3 -4.68 -8.15 -21.57
CA PHE A 3 -3.50 -7.40 -21.97
C PHE A 3 -2.54 -7.27 -20.76
N PRO A 4 -1.22 -7.53 -20.93
CA PRO A 4 -0.54 -8.00 -22.15
C PRO A 4 -0.95 -9.43 -22.53
N ASN A 5 -0.60 -9.83 -23.78
CA ASN A 5 -0.94 -11.16 -24.31
C ASN A 5 -0.37 -12.29 -23.44
N PRO A 6 -1.21 -13.17 -22.88
CA PRO A 6 -0.78 -14.24 -21.97
C PRO A 6 0.14 -15.29 -22.59
N ALA A 7 0.20 -15.37 -23.94
CA ALA A 7 1.16 -16.23 -24.62
C ALA A 7 2.58 -15.66 -24.64
N LYS A 8 2.77 -14.40 -24.30
CA LYS A 8 4.10 -13.80 -24.12
C LYS A 8 4.39 -13.81 -22.62
N LYS A 9 5.42 -14.54 -22.23
CA LYS A 9 5.96 -14.47 -20.87
C LYS A 9 6.36 -13.02 -20.60
N THR A 10 5.79 -12.39 -19.61
CA THR A 10 6.18 -11.08 -19.10
C THR A 10 6.96 -11.28 -17.83
N VAL A 11 8.09 -10.60 -17.69
CA VAL A 11 8.85 -10.56 -16.44
C VAL A 11 8.47 -9.27 -15.73
N GLU A 12 8.04 -9.35 -14.48
CA GLU A 12 7.91 -8.17 -13.63
C GLU A 12 9.29 -7.74 -13.18
N HIS A 13 9.63 -6.50 -13.46
CA HIS A 13 10.88 -5.89 -13.01
C HIS A 13 10.57 -4.90 -11.89
N HIS A 14 11.28 -5.02 -10.78
CA HIS A 14 11.15 -4.13 -9.63
C HIS A 14 12.27 -3.09 -9.68
N ASP A 15 11.93 -1.85 -9.93
CA ASP A 15 12.87 -0.73 -9.87
C ASP A 15 13.08 -0.28 -8.42
N GLY A 16 13.43 -1.11 -7.51
CA GLY A 16 13.91 -0.77 -6.16
C GLY A 16 13.36 0.49 -5.45
N ASP A 17 12.52 1.26 -6.09
CA ASP A 17 12.12 2.61 -5.73
C ASP A 17 10.62 2.75 -5.59
N GLU A 18 10.01 2.17 -4.58
CA GLU A 18 8.61 2.38 -4.21
C GLU A 18 7.60 1.35 -4.72
N GLY A 19 8.04 0.22 -5.27
CA GLY A 19 7.14 -0.80 -5.76
C GLY A 19 6.55 -0.47 -7.13
N ASP A 20 7.23 0.34 -7.91
CA ASP A 20 6.93 0.49 -9.33
C ASP A 20 7.29 -0.81 -10.04
N TYR A 21 6.28 -1.52 -10.50
CA TYR A 21 6.42 -2.75 -11.26
C TYR A 21 6.40 -2.44 -12.75
N TYR A 22 7.42 -2.91 -13.45
CA TYR A 22 7.49 -2.82 -14.89
C TYR A 22 7.22 -4.19 -15.49
N LEU A 23 6.33 -4.25 -16.46
CA LEU A 23 6.14 -5.44 -17.28
C LEU A 23 7.19 -5.41 -18.41
N THR A 24 8.06 -6.41 -18.46
CA THR A 24 8.97 -6.60 -19.59
C THR A 24 8.39 -7.59 -20.59
N SER A 25 8.60 -7.36 -21.88
CA SER A 25 8.33 -8.37 -22.88
C SER A 25 9.49 -9.38 -22.94
N ASN A 26 9.22 -10.62 -23.37
CA ASN A 26 10.23 -11.70 -23.44
C ASN A 26 11.40 -11.45 -24.41
N ASP A 27 11.35 -10.42 -25.22
CA ASP A 27 12.40 -10.01 -26.14
C ASP A 27 13.39 -9.02 -25.50
N GLY A 28 13.31 -8.82 -24.18
CA GLY A 28 14.24 -7.96 -23.43
C GLY A 28 13.97 -6.46 -23.59
N ASN A 29 12.89 -6.09 -24.27
CA ASN A 29 12.47 -4.71 -24.35
C ASN A 29 11.62 -4.39 -23.10
N TYR A 30 12.10 -3.49 -22.26
CA TYR A 30 11.34 -2.95 -21.15
C TYR A 30 10.14 -2.19 -21.66
N VAL A 31 8.96 -2.72 -21.43
CA VAL A 31 7.74 -1.94 -21.57
C VAL A 31 7.51 -1.28 -20.20
N THR A 32 8.21 -0.18 -19.97
CA THR A 32 8.00 0.63 -18.77
C THR A 32 6.55 1.11 -18.77
N GLY A 33 5.77 0.54 -17.85
CA GLY A 33 4.43 0.97 -17.54
C GLY A 33 3.52 1.18 -18.76
N LEU A 34 2.84 0.13 -19.23
CA LEU A 34 1.68 0.31 -20.09
C LEU A 34 0.63 1.10 -19.31
N ASN A 35 0.66 2.43 -19.44
CA ASN A 35 -0.39 3.27 -18.89
C ASN A 35 -1.64 3.10 -19.74
N ILE A 36 -2.57 2.27 -19.30
CA ILE A 36 -3.92 2.24 -19.86
C ILE A 36 -4.58 3.57 -19.52
N LEU A 37 -4.83 4.37 -20.54
CA LEU A 37 -5.43 5.69 -20.40
C LEU A 37 -6.95 5.61 -20.37
N GLN A 38 -7.51 4.74 -21.24
CA GLN A 38 -8.95 4.60 -21.41
C GLN A 38 -9.30 3.16 -21.79
N ILE A 39 -10.40 2.68 -21.24
CA ILE A 39 -11.12 1.49 -21.71
C ILE A 39 -12.53 1.95 -22.05
N VAL A 40 -12.96 1.78 -23.28
CA VAL A 40 -14.29 2.21 -23.77
C VAL A 40 -14.98 1.04 -24.42
N VAL A 41 -16.17 0.70 -23.93
CA VAL A 41 -17.09 -0.25 -24.56
C VAL A 41 -17.96 0.53 -25.53
N ASP A 42 -18.11 0.04 -26.77
CA ASP A 42 -18.99 0.67 -27.74
C ASP A 42 -20.44 0.65 -27.21
N PRO A 43 -21.12 1.80 -27.15
CA PRO A 43 -22.47 1.87 -26.58
C PRO A 43 -23.53 1.14 -27.43
N LYS A 44 -23.22 0.75 -28.67
CA LYS A 44 -24.10 0.03 -29.58
C LYS A 44 -23.81 -1.47 -29.64
N ASP A 45 -22.57 -1.87 -29.33
CA ASP A 45 -22.15 -3.26 -29.34
C ASP A 45 -21.17 -3.57 -28.21
N ALA A 46 -21.65 -4.23 -27.17
CA ALA A 46 -20.86 -4.58 -25.98
C ALA A 46 -19.69 -5.53 -26.27
N ASN A 47 -19.66 -6.18 -27.44
CA ASN A 47 -18.53 -7.00 -27.86
C ASN A 47 -17.35 -6.15 -28.36
N VAL A 48 -17.61 -4.89 -28.70
CA VAL A 48 -16.56 -3.96 -29.17
C VAL A 48 -15.98 -3.18 -27.99
N VAL A 49 -14.71 -3.40 -27.75
CA VAL A 49 -13.94 -2.74 -26.67
C VAL A 49 -12.74 -2.03 -27.28
N HIS A 50 -12.56 -0.77 -26.91
CA HIS A 50 -11.40 0.01 -27.27
C HIS A 50 -10.50 0.22 -26.06
N ILE A 51 -9.19 0.06 -26.24
CA ILE A 51 -8.18 0.36 -25.22
C ILE A 51 -7.20 1.38 -25.78
N ALA A 52 -7.08 2.51 -25.10
CA ALA A 52 -6.03 3.48 -25.36
C ALA A 52 -4.94 3.33 -24.30
N PHE A 53 -3.70 3.17 -24.72
CA PHE A 53 -2.55 3.11 -23.82
C PHE A 53 -1.42 4.01 -24.31
N SER A 54 -0.62 4.53 -23.37
CA SER A 54 0.58 5.28 -23.71
C SER A 54 1.81 4.48 -23.34
N ASP A 55 2.78 4.52 -24.24
CA ASP A 55 4.15 4.11 -23.97
C ASP A 55 4.97 5.35 -23.60
N PRO A 56 5.51 5.44 -22.38
CA PRO A 56 6.34 6.58 -21.97
C PRO A 56 7.57 6.79 -22.83
N GLN A 57 8.09 5.75 -23.48
CA GLN A 57 9.27 5.84 -24.34
C GLN A 57 8.97 6.54 -25.67
N TYR A 58 7.74 6.40 -26.18
CA TYR A 58 7.35 6.95 -27.48
C TYR A 58 6.50 8.22 -27.40
N GLY A 59 6.09 8.61 -26.17
CA GLY A 59 5.41 9.90 -25.92
C GLY A 59 4.03 10.05 -26.54
N GLY A 60 3.43 8.95 -27.02
CA GLY A 60 2.15 8.95 -27.73
C GLY A 60 1.14 7.98 -27.15
N THR A 61 0.02 7.79 -27.85
CA THR A 61 -1.03 6.85 -27.50
C THR A 61 -1.30 5.89 -28.63
N THR A 62 -1.33 4.59 -28.35
CA THR A 62 -1.80 3.54 -29.25
C THR A 62 -3.22 3.13 -28.87
N LEU A 63 -4.07 3.01 -29.87
CA LEU A 63 -5.45 2.55 -29.74
C LEU A 63 -5.57 1.13 -30.28
N LEU A 64 -6.09 0.23 -29.48
CA LEU A 64 -6.45 -1.13 -29.83
C LEU A 64 -7.97 -1.30 -29.82
N ILE A 65 -8.48 -2.19 -30.66
CA ILE A 65 -9.88 -2.59 -30.74
C ILE A 65 -10.01 -4.11 -30.55
N SER A 66 -10.96 -4.51 -29.73
CA SER A 66 -11.50 -5.87 -29.66
C SER A 66 -12.90 -5.89 -30.28
N LYS A 67 -13.27 -7.02 -30.89
CA LYS A 67 -14.62 -7.29 -31.40
C LYS A 67 -15.22 -8.57 -30.81
N ASP A 68 -14.60 -9.09 -29.78
CA ASP A 68 -14.93 -10.35 -29.10
C ASP A 68 -14.95 -10.22 -27.58
N SER A 69 -15.47 -9.10 -27.11
CA SER A 69 -15.57 -8.78 -25.66
C SER A 69 -14.22 -8.78 -24.93
N GLY A 70 -13.15 -8.42 -25.63
CA GLY A 70 -11.80 -8.37 -25.08
C GLY A 70 -11.03 -9.69 -25.16
N GLY A 71 -11.53 -10.70 -25.87
CA GLY A 71 -10.82 -11.97 -26.08
C GLY A 71 -9.57 -11.81 -26.94
N SER A 72 -9.60 -10.90 -27.92
CA SER A 72 -8.43 -10.52 -28.72
C SER A 72 -8.44 -9.03 -29.00
N PHE A 73 -7.24 -8.46 -29.23
CA PHE A 73 -7.08 -7.04 -29.57
C PHE A 73 -6.25 -6.87 -30.84
N HIS A 74 -6.66 -5.91 -31.67
CA HIS A 74 -5.99 -5.53 -32.90
C HIS A 74 -5.66 -4.05 -32.87
N HIS A 75 -4.55 -3.68 -33.50
CA HIS A 75 -4.18 -2.27 -33.68
C HIS A 75 -5.24 -1.53 -34.50
N GLU A 76 -5.67 -0.37 -33.99
CA GLU A 76 -6.64 0.49 -34.67
C GLU A 76 -6.03 1.80 -35.14
N HIS A 77 -5.29 2.50 -34.26
CA HIS A 77 -4.75 3.82 -34.58
C HIS A 77 -3.64 4.24 -33.61
N ASP A 78 -2.73 5.11 -34.08
CA ASP A 78 -1.71 5.75 -33.25
C ASP A 78 -1.86 7.27 -33.22
N TYR A 79 -1.61 7.84 -32.03
CA TYR A 79 -1.45 9.26 -31.79
C TYR A 79 -0.01 9.50 -31.32
N PRO A 80 0.97 9.60 -32.24
CA PRO A 80 2.40 9.42 -31.90
C PRO A 80 3.02 10.52 -31.04
N SER A 81 2.38 11.66 -30.90
CA SER A 81 2.89 12.80 -30.13
C SER A 81 1.89 13.34 -29.11
N ASP A 82 0.82 12.60 -28.82
CA ASP A 82 -0.21 13.06 -27.90
C ASP A 82 -0.72 11.96 -26.98
N ARG A 83 -0.99 12.31 -25.73
CA ARG A 83 -1.65 11.47 -24.75
C ARG A 83 -3.14 11.67 -24.82
N ILE A 84 -3.90 10.64 -25.18
CA ILE A 84 -5.36 10.70 -25.23
C ILE A 84 -5.94 10.62 -23.82
N LEU A 85 -6.79 11.57 -23.50
CA LEU A 85 -7.44 11.75 -22.20
C LEU A 85 -8.89 11.27 -22.21
N LEU A 86 -9.55 11.33 -23.37
CA LEU A 86 -10.91 10.88 -23.55
C LEU A 86 -11.09 10.31 -24.95
N LEU A 87 -11.71 9.15 -25.05
CA LEU A 87 -12.20 8.55 -26.26
C LEU A 87 -13.72 8.48 -26.22
N ALA A 88 -14.39 8.96 -27.26
CA ALA A 88 -15.83 8.96 -27.35
C ALA A 88 -16.28 8.71 -28.80
N TYR A 89 -17.53 8.29 -28.98
CA TYR A 89 -18.13 7.96 -30.26
C TYR A 89 -19.46 8.72 -30.46
N PRO A 90 -19.44 10.08 -30.51
CA PRO A 90 -20.63 10.87 -30.76
C PRO A 90 -21.17 10.55 -32.15
N GLY A 91 -22.49 10.27 -32.25
CA GLY A 91 -23.11 9.91 -33.52
C GLY A 91 -22.55 8.64 -34.20
N GLY A 92 -21.63 7.93 -33.56
CA GLY A 92 -20.93 6.76 -34.11
C GLY A 92 -19.55 7.05 -34.71
N ASP A 93 -19.17 8.32 -34.80
CA ASP A 93 -17.85 8.73 -35.25
C ASP A 93 -16.88 8.84 -34.08
N ARG A 94 -15.64 8.38 -34.28
CA ARG A 94 -14.59 8.46 -33.26
C ARG A 94 -14.18 9.91 -33.04
N LEU A 95 -14.20 10.32 -31.76
CA LEU A 95 -13.63 11.56 -31.28
C LEU A 95 -12.65 11.25 -30.15
N ALA A 96 -11.44 11.75 -30.23
CA ALA A 96 -10.46 11.65 -29.17
C ALA A 96 -10.03 13.05 -28.70
N ILE A 97 -9.98 13.27 -27.39
CA ILE A 97 -9.43 14.48 -26.79
C ILE A 97 -8.07 14.11 -26.20
N GLY A 98 -7.02 14.69 -26.76
CA GLY A 98 -5.67 14.57 -26.26
C GLY A 98 -5.22 15.82 -25.51
N THR A 99 -3.99 15.80 -25.02
CA THR A 99 -3.37 16.95 -24.33
C THR A 99 -3.22 18.17 -25.24
N GLN A 100 -3.17 17.98 -26.56
CA GLN A 100 -2.99 19.05 -27.54
C GLN A 100 -4.29 19.53 -28.19
N GLY A 101 -5.40 18.78 -28.04
CA GLY A 101 -6.69 19.16 -28.61
C GLY A 101 -7.55 17.97 -29.02
N VAL A 102 -8.45 18.20 -29.98
CA VAL A 102 -9.46 17.26 -30.46
C VAL A 102 -9.08 16.63 -31.77
N TYR A 103 -9.11 15.32 -31.85
CA TYR A 103 -8.96 14.50 -33.05
C TYR A 103 -10.34 13.95 -33.47
N ARG A 104 -10.67 14.07 -34.76
CA ARG A 104 -11.90 13.50 -35.32
C ARG A 104 -11.61 12.45 -36.37
N GLY A 105 -12.26 11.30 -36.25
CA GLY A 105 -12.06 10.19 -37.16
C GLY A 105 -10.60 9.74 -37.18
N ARG A 106 -9.99 9.77 -38.36
CA ARG A 106 -8.58 9.43 -38.59
C ARG A 106 -7.68 10.67 -38.79
N ALA A 107 -8.09 11.84 -38.30
CA ALA A 107 -7.28 13.05 -38.41
C ALA A 107 -5.93 12.89 -37.72
N GLY A 108 -4.85 13.18 -38.43
CA GLY A 108 -3.47 13.07 -37.89
C GLY A 108 -3.04 14.27 -37.04
N SER A 109 -3.79 15.37 -37.06
CA SER A 109 -3.50 16.57 -36.27
C SER A 109 -4.69 17.04 -35.45
N PRO A 110 -4.47 17.46 -34.20
CA PRO A 110 -5.54 17.91 -33.34
C PRO A 110 -6.02 19.32 -33.71
N LYS A 111 -7.30 19.62 -33.49
CA LYS A 111 -7.82 20.96 -33.41
C LYS A 111 -7.68 21.45 -31.97
N SER A 112 -6.99 22.57 -31.78
CA SER A 112 -6.82 23.17 -30.45
C SER A 112 -8.16 23.51 -29.80
N ILE A 113 -8.30 23.26 -28.49
CA ILE A 113 -9.48 23.63 -27.69
C ILE A 113 -9.42 25.09 -27.25
N ALA A 114 -8.26 25.55 -26.81
CA ALA A 114 -8.08 26.80 -26.08
C ALA A 114 -7.16 27.81 -26.79
N GLY A 115 -6.92 27.65 -28.11
CA GLY A 115 -5.90 28.42 -28.81
C GLY A 115 -4.52 27.74 -28.76
N SER A 116 -3.52 28.34 -29.38
CA SER A 116 -2.20 27.72 -29.53
C SER A 116 -1.46 27.62 -28.19
N GLY A 117 -1.06 26.42 -27.80
CA GLY A 117 -0.12 26.16 -26.71
C GLY A 117 -0.74 25.79 -25.35
N GLU A 118 -2.04 25.78 -25.20
CA GLU A 118 -2.69 25.34 -23.97
C GLU A 118 -2.76 23.81 -23.90
N LYS A 119 -2.25 23.21 -22.83
CA LYS A 119 -2.35 21.76 -22.60
C LYS A 119 -3.61 21.40 -21.85
N ILE A 120 -4.38 20.45 -22.38
CA ILE A 120 -5.50 19.84 -21.69
C ILE A 120 -4.97 18.76 -20.73
N LEU A 121 -5.53 18.73 -19.52
CA LEU A 121 -5.14 17.77 -18.48
C LEU A 121 -6.19 16.70 -18.24
N HIS A 122 -7.48 17.09 -18.29
CA HIS A 122 -8.61 16.16 -18.11
C HIS A 122 -9.71 16.48 -19.09
N ALA A 123 -10.47 15.46 -19.48
CA ALA A 123 -11.64 15.60 -20.31
C ALA A 123 -12.74 14.60 -19.91
N SER A 124 -13.99 14.98 -20.11
CA SER A 124 -15.15 14.13 -19.84
C SER A 124 -16.30 14.50 -20.79
N ALA A 125 -17.26 13.59 -20.96
CA ALA A 125 -18.39 13.80 -21.84
C ALA A 125 -19.68 13.23 -21.25
N GLY A 126 -20.80 13.85 -21.58
CA GLY A 126 -22.13 13.36 -21.26
C GLY A 126 -23.13 13.65 -22.36
N GLN A 127 -24.17 12.83 -22.50
CA GLN A 127 -25.19 12.98 -23.52
C GLN A 127 -26.24 14.02 -23.11
N VAL A 128 -26.69 14.84 -24.06
CA VAL A 128 -27.82 15.78 -23.90
C VAL A 128 -28.69 15.65 -25.14
N ASP A 129 -29.94 15.21 -24.96
CA ASP A 129 -30.86 14.94 -26.06
C ASP A 129 -30.22 14.04 -27.13
N ALA A 130 -30.02 14.52 -28.36
CA ALA A 130 -29.38 13.79 -29.44
C ALA A 130 -27.88 14.11 -29.59
N GLY A 131 -27.31 14.97 -28.75
CA GLY A 131 -25.93 15.43 -28.85
C GLY A 131 -25.08 15.06 -27.62
N THR A 132 -23.78 15.38 -27.69
CA THR A 132 -22.83 15.16 -26.62
C THR A 132 -22.20 16.47 -26.17
N THR A 133 -22.25 16.74 -24.86
CA THR A 133 -21.52 17.84 -24.24
C THR A 133 -20.17 17.34 -23.75
N PHE A 134 -19.11 18.06 -24.07
CA PHE A 134 -17.75 17.78 -23.64
C PHE A 134 -17.25 18.84 -22.67
N PHE A 135 -16.48 18.41 -21.69
CA PHE A 135 -15.79 19.25 -20.72
C PHE A 135 -14.31 18.96 -20.81
N ALA A 136 -13.46 19.99 -20.72
CA ALA A 136 -12.02 19.85 -20.69
C ALA A 136 -11.40 20.86 -19.72
N THR A 137 -10.47 20.42 -18.87
CA THR A 137 -9.67 21.31 -18.02
C THR A 137 -8.25 21.42 -18.54
N ALA A 138 -7.67 22.60 -18.44
CA ALA A 138 -6.38 22.93 -19.00
C ALA A 138 -5.33 23.17 -17.90
N LYS A 139 -4.05 23.12 -18.28
CA LYS A 139 -2.92 23.35 -17.37
C LYS A 139 -2.93 24.74 -16.73
N SER A 140 -3.53 25.73 -17.39
CA SER A 140 -3.74 27.08 -16.82
C SER A 140 -4.78 27.10 -15.69
N GLY A 141 -5.49 25.99 -15.44
CA GLY A 141 -6.67 25.95 -14.57
C GLY A 141 -7.96 26.39 -15.24
N ALA A 142 -7.95 26.67 -16.53
CA ALA A 142 -9.19 27.02 -17.26
C ALA A 142 -10.04 25.78 -17.56
N LEU A 143 -11.37 25.98 -17.61
CA LEU A 143 -12.32 24.95 -17.99
C LEU A 143 -13.06 25.37 -19.27
N PHE A 144 -13.13 24.46 -20.22
CA PHE A 144 -13.75 24.63 -21.53
C PHE A 144 -14.89 23.64 -21.70
N VAL A 145 -15.96 24.08 -22.38
CA VAL A 145 -17.13 23.26 -22.67
C VAL A 145 -17.49 23.38 -24.15
N SER A 146 -17.84 22.25 -24.76
CA SER A 146 -18.43 22.16 -26.08
C SER A 146 -19.82 21.53 -25.97
N GLU A 147 -20.83 22.21 -26.55
CA GLU A 147 -22.22 21.72 -26.64
C GLU A 147 -22.56 21.30 -28.09
N ASP A 148 -21.59 21.28 -29.01
CA ASP A 148 -21.72 20.97 -30.44
C ASP A 148 -20.78 19.83 -30.86
N GLU A 149 -20.69 18.80 -30.01
CA GLU A 149 -19.88 17.59 -30.27
C GLU A 149 -18.40 17.88 -30.49
N GLY A 150 -17.82 18.85 -29.76
CA GLY A 150 -16.40 19.22 -29.82
C GLY A 150 -16.03 20.05 -31.06
N LEU A 151 -16.96 20.61 -31.80
CA LEU A 151 -16.69 21.49 -32.95
C LEU A 151 -16.18 22.85 -32.51
N THR A 152 -16.88 23.45 -31.52
CA THR A 152 -16.47 24.71 -30.89
C THR A 152 -16.40 24.59 -29.38
N TRP A 153 -15.54 25.40 -28.78
CA TRP A 153 -15.31 25.37 -27.33
C TRP A 153 -15.43 26.76 -26.74
N GLN A 154 -16.09 26.85 -25.60
CA GLN A 154 -16.26 28.06 -24.83
C GLN A 154 -15.59 27.94 -23.47
N SER A 155 -14.89 28.99 -23.04
CA SER A 155 -14.38 29.05 -21.67
C SER A 155 -15.59 29.22 -20.71
N ARG A 156 -15.68 28.28 -19.77
CA ARG A 156 -16.68 28.25 -18.69
C ARG A 156 -16.06 27.98 -17.35
N THR A 157 -14.87 28.54 -17.16
CA THR A 157 -14.12 28.45 -15.90
C THR A 157 -15.00 28.97 -14.76
N PRO A 158 -15.16 28.17 -13.67
CA PRO A 158 -15.99 28.60 -12.54
C PRO A 158 -15.48 29.88 -11.88
N ALA A 159 -16.37 30.88 -11.72
CA ALA A 159 -16.06 32.10 -10.98
C ALA A 159 -16.56 31.96 -9.53
N LEU A 160 -15.87 31.19 -8.71
CA LEU A 160 -16.34 30.77 -7.38
C LEU A 160 -15.64 31.45 -6.20
N GLY A 161 -14.63 32.25 -6.45
CA GLY A 161 -13.83 32.89 -5.37
C GLY A 161 -13.26 34.24 -5.78
N GLN A 162 -12.53 34.84 -4.85
CA GLN A 162 -11.87 36.13 -5.06
C GLN A 162 -10.64 36.04 -5.99
N GLN A 163 -10.04 34.85 -6.08
CA GLN A 163 -8.96 34.53 -7.02
C GLN A 163 -9.29 33.22 -7.71
N SER A 164 -8.89 33.06 -8.96
CA SER A 164 -9.07 31.82 -9.71
C SER A 164 -8.24 30.70 -9.07
N GLY A 165 -8.93 29.60 -8.68
CA GLY A 165 -8.26 28.33 -8.35
C GLY A 165 -7.85 27.57 -9.61
N GLU A 166 -7.06 26.54 -9.44
CA GLU A 166 -6.74 25.56 -10.48
C GLU A 166 -7.86 24.53 -10.54
N PHE A 167 -8.45 24.33 -11.72
CA PHE A 167 -9.43 23.26 -11.94
C PHE A 167 -8.75 22.05 -12.59
N GLY A 168 -9.01 20.86 -12.04
CA GLY A 168 -8.37 19.61 -12.41
C GLY A 168 -9.36 18.57 -12.93
N ALA A 169 -9.47 17.43 -12.24
CA ALA A 169 -10.34 16.34 -12.63
C ALA A 169 -11.77 16.80 -12.91
N VAL A 170 -12.33 16.36 -14.02
CA VAL A 170 -13.71 16.69 -14.42
C VAL A 170 -14.47 15.42 -14.79
N ALA A 171 -15.72 15.28 -14.34
CA ALA A 171 -16.61 14.18 -14.69
C ALA A 171 -18.00 14.70 -15.02
N ALA A 172 -18.45 14.46 -16.25
CA ALA A 172 -19.81 14.70 -16.68
C ALA A 172 -20.69 13.48 -16.41
N ALA A 173 -21.96 13.70 -16.12
CA ALA A 173 -22.93 12.62 -16.06
C ALA A 173 -23.19 12.08 -17.47
N SER A 174 -22.88 10.79 -17.71
CA SER A 174 -22.98 10.21 -19.06
C SER A 174 -24.38 10.26 -19.64
N GLY A 175 -25.43 10.14 -18.82
CA GLY A 175 -26.84 10.24 -19.24
C GLY A 175 -27.42 11.66 -19.22
N ASN A 176 -26.67 12.66 -18.72
CA ASN A 176 -27.11 14.07 -18.71
C ASN A 176 -25.90 15.01 -18.72
N GLY A 177 -25.38 15.30 -19.88
CA GLY A 177 -24.20 16.17 -20.08
C GLY A 177 -24.37 17.63 -19.66
N ARG A 178 -25.53 18.05 -19.15
CA ARG A 178 -25.70 19.35 -18.48
C ARG A 178 -25.14 19.33 -17.06
N ILE A 179 -24.98 18.11 -16.47
CA ILE A 179 -24.48 17.92 -15.11
C ILE A 179 -23.03 17.45 -15.17
N ALA A 180 -22.16 18.18 -14.49
CA ALA A 180 -20.76 17.80 -14.32
C ALA A 180 -20.22 18.25 -12.97
N TYR A 181 -19.19 17.54 -12.51
CA TYR A 181 -18.43 17.88 -11.32
C TYR A 181 -16.97 18.17 -11.73
N VAL A 182 -16.36 19.15 -11.09
CA VAL A 182 -14.95 19.51 -11.32
C VAL A 182 -14.23 19.70 -9.99
N GLY A 183 -13.06 19.08 -9.86
CA GLY A 183 -12.16 19.30 -8.74
C GLY A 183 -11.44 20.65 -8.86
N PHE A 184 -11.23 21.33 -7.75
CA PHE A 184 -10.46 22.58 -7.71
C PHE A 184 -9.47 22.58 -6.55
N ARG A 185 -8.38 23.35 -6.71
CA ARG A 185 -7.36 23.58 -5.70
C ARG A 185 -7.01 25.07 -5.62
N GLY A 186 -6.70 25.52 -4.39
CA GLY A 186 -6.22 26.86 -4.15
C GLY A 186 -7.24 27.97 -4.39
N LEU A 187 -8.54 27.64 -4.32
CA LEU A 187 -9.59 28.62 -4.49
C LEU A 187 -9.71 29.51 -3.25
N LYS A 188 -9.53 30.82 -3.40
CA LYS A 188 -9.62 31.76 -2.29
C LYS A 188 -11.08 32.12 -2.01
N LEU A 189 -11.64 31.66 -0.89
CA LEU A 189 -13.03 31.85 -0.50
C LEU A 189 -13.22 32.85 0.66
N GLY A 190 -12.16 33.26 1.33
CA GLY A 190 -12.17 34.21 2.43
C GLY A 190 -11.20 35.36 2.24
N GLU A 191 -11.12 36.27 3.24
CA GLU A 191 -10.30 37.46 3.16
C GLU A 191 -8.84 37.24 3.59
N ARG A 192 -8.58 36.23 4.42
CA ARG A 192 -7.22 35.93 4.91
C ARG A 192 -6.38 35.23 3.84
N PRO A 193 -5.05 35.42 3.83
CA PRO A 193 -4.16 34.75 2.87
C PRO A 193 -4.28 33.22 2.88
N GLU A 194 -4.53 32.64 4.06
CA GLU A 194 -4.67 31.20 4.30
C GLU A 194 -6.06 30.63 3.95
N ASP A 195 -7.01 31.47 3.58
CA ASP A 195 -8.37 31.04 3.21
C ASP A 195 -8.40 30.42 1.79
N LEU A 196 -7.48 29.49 1.55
CA LEU A 196 -7.38 28.70 0.33
C LEU A 196 -8.05 27.34 0.55
N TYR A 197 -8.89 26.95 -0.40
CA TYR A 197 -9.68 25.72 -0.32
C TYR A 197 -9.43 24.84 -1.53
N SER A 198 -9.45 23.53 -1.30
CA SER A 198 -9.60 22.49 -2.31
C SER A 198 -11.01 21.91 -2.24
N GLY A 199 -11.49 21.28 -3.30
CA GLY A 199 -12.83 20.70 -3.27
C GLY A 199 -13.41 20.38 -4.63
N ILE A 200 -14.74 20.37 -4.69
CA ILE A 200 -15.51 20.01 -5.88
C ILE A 200 -16.59 21.05 -6.12
N ALA A 201 -16.70 21.50 -7.35
CA ALA A 201 -17.82 22.29 -7.83
C ALA A 201 -18.72 21.46 -8.77
N LYS A 202 -20.00 21.75 -8.80
CA LYS A 202 -21.03 21.11 -9.65
C LYS A 202 -21.71 22.13 -10.53
N THR A 203 -21.96 21.75 -11.78
CA THR A 203 -22.86 22.43 -12.69
C THR A 203 -24.09 21.58 -13.00
N VAL A 204 -25.20 22.21 -13.35
CA VAL A 204 -26.44 21.56 -13.83
C VAL A 204 -26.92 22.15 -15.16
N ASP A 205 -26.14 23.04 -15.77
CA ASP A 205 -26.47 23.80 -16.96
C ASP A 205 -25.32 23.85 -17.99
N ALA A 206 -24.56 22.76 -18.10
CA ALA A 206 -23.42 22.62 -18.99
C ALA A 206 -22.32 23.67 -18.72
N GLY A 207 -22.07 23.98 -17.46
CA GLY A 207 -21.00 24.87 -17.04
C GLY A 207 -21.30 26.36 -17.14
N LYS A 208 -22.53 26.76 -17.42
CA LYS A 208 -22.91 28.18 -17.41
C LYS A 208 -22.84 28.75 -15.99
N ASN A 209 -23.27 27.94 -15.02
CA ASN A 209 -23.14 28.25 -13.59
C ASN A 209 -22.56 27.09 -12.83
N TRP A 210 -21.79 27.41 -11.78
CA TRP A 210 -21.14 26.43 -10.91
C TRP A 210 -21.44 26.76 -9.44
N SER A 211 -21.58 25.73 -8.62
CA SER A 211 -21.71 25.83 -7.17
C SER A 211 -20.72 24.90 -6.48
N ILE A 212 -20.13 25.35 -5.36
CA ILE A 212 -19.27 24.50 -4.55
C ILE A 212 -20.15 23.50 -3.81
N VAL A 213 -19.84 22.20 -3.97
CA VAL A 213 -20.57 21.10 -3.33
C VAL A 213 -19.71 20.34 -2.33
N PHE A 214 -18.40 20.53 -2.36
CA PHE A 214 -17.45 20.03 -1.38
C PHE A 214 -16.28 21.00 -1.25
N ARG A 215 -15.81 21.23 -0.03
CA ARG A 215 -14.63 22.05 0.24
C ARG A 215 -13.89 21.60 1.47
N GLU A 216 -12.59 21.69 1.42
CA GLU A 216 -11.67 21.46 2.52
C GLU A 216 -10.57 22.52 2.56
N SER A 217 -10.08 22.78 3.74
CA SER A 217 -8.87 23.54 4.00
C SER A 217 -8.17 22.91 5.21
N THR A 218 -7.01 23.46 5.59
CA THR A 218 -6.37 23.13 6.86
C THR A 218 -7.21 23.54 8.09
N GLN A 219 -8.33 24.27 7.87
CA GLN A 219 -9.32 24.62 8.88
C GLN A 219 -10.53 23.68 8.80
N PRO A 220 -11.14 23.28 9.93
CA PRO A 220 -12.06 22.17 10.02
C PRO A 220 -13.50 22.51 9.63
N ALA A 221 -13.79 22.88 8.41
CA ALA A 221 -15.17 23.07 7.92
C ALA A 221 -15.41 22.30 6.64
N SER A 222 -15.28 20.99 6.69
CA SER A 222 -15.64 20.07 5.63
C SER A 222 -17.08 19.56 5.80
N ASN A 223 -17.78 19.32 4.70
CA ASN A 223 -19.04 18.57 4.70
C ASN A 223 -18.82 17.07 4.42
N LEU A 224 -17.61 16.58 4.63
CA LEU A 224 -17.21 15.19 4.57
C LEU A 224 -17.27 14.56 5.96
N ASP A 225 -17.85 13.39 6.06
CA ASP A 225 -17.70 12.54 7.23
C ASP A 225 -16.27 11.97 7.27
N ALA A 226 -15.55 12.24 8.36
CA ALA A 226 -14.13 11.88 8.50
C ALA A 226 -13.92 10.37 8.61
N SER A 227 -12.85 9.87 7.99
CA SER A 227 -12.41 8.48 8.14
C SER A 227 -11.58 8.27 9.41
N TRP A 228 -11.43 7.01 9.86
CA TRP A 228 -10.55 6.66 10.97
C TRP A 228 -9.09 7.07 10.74
N ILE A 229 -8.62 7.07 9.51
CA ILE A 229 -7.29 7.58 9.13
C ILE A 229 -7.18 9.07 9.46
N GLU A 230 -8.22 9.85 9.21
CA GLU A 230 -8.23 11.28 9.44
C GLU A 230 -8.26 11.66 10.93
N GLN A 231 -8.73 10.79 11.80
CA GLN A 231 -8.62 11.01 13.25
C GLN A 231 -7.18 11.14 13.74
N ARG A 232 -6.23 10.55 13.01
CA ARG A 232 -4.80 10.67 13.31
C ARG A 232 -4.17 11.89 12.65
N ALA A 233 -4.83 12.49 11.68
CA ALA A 233 -4.45 13.75 11.06
C ALA A 233 -4.82 14.99 11.91
N ASP A 234 -5.39 14.81 13.08
CA ASP A 234 -5.82 15.85 14.04
C ASP A 234 -4.68 16.67 14.65
N GLY A 235 -3.46 16.46 14.23
CA GLY A 235 -2.28 17.18 14.70
C GLY A 235 -1.32 16.34 15.53
N THR A 236 -1.61 15.08 15.75
CA THR A 236 -0.80 14.23 16.65
C THR A 236 0.09 13.24 15.91
N GLY A 237 0.21 13.26 14.61
CA GLY A 237 0.95 12.21 13.93
C GLY A 237 1.66 12.61 12.69
N TRP A 238 1.24 13.04 11.66
CA TRP A 238 1.95 13.20 10.42
C TRP A 238 1.66 14.59 9.81
N GLU A 239 2.48 15.56 10.15
CA GLU A 239 2.29 16.94 9.64
C GLU A 239 2.27 17.02 8.11
N GLY A 240 3.00 16.12 7.43
CA GLY A 240 2.99 15.98 5.98
C GLY A 240 1.65 15.50 5.41
N TYR A 241 0.87 14.77 6.19
CA TYR A 241 -0.41 14.20 5.76
C TYR A 241 -1.49 15.27 5.51
N LYS A 242 -1.52 16.32 6.32
CA LYS A 242 -2.47 17.44 6.13
C LYS A 242 -2.31 18.12 4.77
N SER A 243 -1.07 18.30 4.30
CA SER A 243 -0.82 18.95 3.02
C SER A 243 -1.17 18.07 1.81
N ILE A 244 -1.28 16.77 2.00
CA ILE A 244 -1.55 15.79 0.95
C ILE A 244 -3.05 15.45 0.89
N ILE A 245 -3.71 15.31 2.05
CA ILE A 245 -5.15 15.01 2.12
C ILE A 245 -6.00 16.14 1.56
N PHE A 246 -5.59 17.39 1.77
CA PHE A 246 -6.35 18.55 1.34
C PHE A 246 -5.99 19.02 -0.08
N ASP A 247 -5.47 18.14 -0.91
CA ASP A 247 -5.26 18.42 -2.33
C ASP A 247 -6.57 18.24 -3.13
N ALA A 248 -6.61 18.75 -4.36
CA ALA A 248 -7.76 18.56 -5.25
C ALA A 248 -7.98 17.07 -5.53
N PRO A 249 -9.22 16.63 -5.78
CA PRO A 249 -9.44 15.25 -6.22
C PRO A 249 -8.64 14.96 -7.50
N TYR A 250 -7.95 13.84 -7.51
CA TYR A 250 -7.23 13.37 -8.70
C TYR A 250 -8.15 12.76 -9.74
N SER A 251 -9.27 12.19 -9.29
CA SER A 251 -10.24 11.57 -10.15
C SER A 251 -11.67 11.79 -9.65
N LEU A 252 -12.59 11.90 -10.59
CA LEU A 252 -14.03 12.00 -10.36
C LEU A 252 -14.75 10.99 -11.25
N GLY A 253 -15.83 10.40 -10.75
CA GLY A 253 -16.69 9.51 -11.49
C GLY A 253 -18.16 9.72 -11.13
N VAL A 254 -18.99 9.99 -12.11
CA VAL A 254 -20.45 10.15 -11.93
C VAL A 254 -21.16 8.86 -12.35
N ALA A 255 -22.11 8.39 -11.54
CA ALA A 255 -22.87 7.19 -11.87
C ALA A 255 -23.74 7.41 -13.13
N PRO A 256 -23.69 6.51 -14.13
CA PRO A 256 -24.37 6.69 -15.40
C PRO A 256 -25.88 6.90 -15.28
N GLY A 257 -26.53 6.17 -14.37
CA GLY A 257 -27.98 6.20 -14.17
C GLY A 257 -28.49 7.24 -13.17
N ASN A 258 -27.59 7.88 -12.40
CA ASN A 258 -27.99 8.87 -11.40
C ASN A 258 -26.91 9.95 -11.22
N PRO A 259 -27.10 11.16 -11.76
CA PRO A 259 -26.10 12.23 -11.70
C PRO A 259 -25.90 12.83 -10.29
N ASP A 260 -26.70 12.48 -9.31
CA ASP A 260 -26.50 12.86 -7.91
C ASP A 260 -25.51 11.95 -7.17
N ILE A 261 -25.12 10.84 -7.79
CA ILE A 261 -24.06 9.95 -7.28
C ILE A 261 -22.75 10.30 -7.96
N CYS A 262 -21.80 10.81 -7.17
CA CYS A 262 -20.44 11.09 -7.62
C CYS A 262 -19.43 10.52 -6.64
N TYR A 263 -18.41 9.86 -7.17
CA TYR A 263 -17.23 9.40 -6.43
C TYR A 263 -16.06 10.32 -6.73
N ALA A 264 -15.24 10.53 -5.73
CA ALA A 264 -13.98 11.28 -5.82
C ALA A 264 -12.87 10.51 -5.11
N THR A 265 -11.65 10.61 -5.65
CA THR A 265 -10.46 10.05 -5.02
C THR A 265 -9.39 11.12 -4.91
N ASP A 266 -8.69 11.13 -3.80
CA ASP A 266 -7.42 11.81 -3.61
C ASP A 266 -6.31 10.79 -3.33
N LEU A 267 -5.17 11.21 -2.81
CA LEU A 267 -4.03 10.32 -2.59
C LEU A 267 -4.32 9.21 -1.57
N PHE A 268 -5.23 9.44 -0.62
CA PHE A 268 -5.49 8.53 0.50
C PHE A 268 -6.96 8.13 0.65
N ARG A 269 -7.89 8.89 0.06
CA ARG A 269 -9.32 8.72 0.31
C ARG A 269 -10.08 8.40 -0.95
N THR A 270 -11.12 7.60 -0.77
CA THR A 270 -12.23 7.51 -1.71
C THR A 270 -13.48 7.98 -0.98
N TYR A 271 -14.17 8.96 -1.53
CA TYR A 271 -15.39 9.51 -0.95
C TYR A 271 -16.47 9.67 -2.01
N ARG A 272 -17.71 9.74 -1.55
CA ARG A 272 -18.86 9.81 -2.44
C ARG A 272 -19.95 10.73 -1.91
N THR A 273 -20.74 11.28 -2.82
CA THR A 273 -22.06 11.82 -2.55
C THR A 273 -23.15 10.94 -3.15
N LEU A 274 -24.31 10.88 -2.52
CA LEU A 274 -25.53 10.21 -3.02
C LEU A 274 -26.68 11.20 -3.26
N ASP A 275 -26.47 12.47 -2.95
CA ASP A 275 -27.49 13.53 -2.92
C ASP A 275 -27.08 14.80 -3.70
N GLY A 276 -26.22 14.60 -4.69
CA GLY A 276 -25.79 15.68 -5.58
C GLY A 276 -24.78 16.64 -4.97
N GLY A 277 -24.08 16.23 -3.92
CA GLY A 277 -23.03 16.98 -3.26
C GLY A 277 -23.49 17.78 -2.04
N LYS A 278 -24.71 17.56 -1.55
CA LYS A 278 -25.16 18.16 -0.27
C LYS A 278 -24.39 17.60 0.90
N THR A 279 -24.17 16.28 0.88
CA THR A 279 -23.32 15.56 1.83
C THR A 279 -22.33 14.65 1.10
N TRP A 280 -21.18 14.43 1.73
CA TRP A 280 -20.15 13.52 1.26
C TRP A 280 -19.78 12.54 2.38
N ALA A 281 -19.53 11.29 2.02
CA ALA A 281 -19.07 10.26 2.94
C ALA A 281 -17.86 9.55 2.36
N GLN A 282 -16.83 9.35 3.16
CA GLN A 282 -15.73 8.47 2.79
C GLN A 282 -16.24 7.02 2.74
N VAL A 283 -15.59 6.17 1.93
CA VAL A 283 -16.04 4.79 1.71
C VAL A 283 -15.06 3.73 2.24
N ASN A 284 -14.03 4.16 2.96
CA ASN A 284 -13.01 3.29 3.54
C ASN A 284 -13.50 2.64 4.84
N SER A 285 -14.14 3.42 5.71
CA SER A 285 -14.54 2.97 7.04
C SER A 285 -15.91 3.52 7.44
N VAL A 286 -16.46 3.01 8.54
CA VAL A 286 -17.70 3.51 9.17
C VAL A 286 -17.42 3.81 10.62
N ARG A 287 -17.79 5.01 11.07
CA ARG A 287 -17.82 5.36 12.48
C ARG A 287 -19.07 4.79 13.11
N LEU A 288 -18.89 4.01 14.16
CA LEU A 288 -19.98 3.44 14.95
C LEU A 288 -20.45 4.43 16.04
N PRO A 289 -21.66 4.25 16.63
CA PRO A 289 -22.20 5.16 17.62
C PRO A 289 -21.36 5.31 18.90
N ASP A 290 -20.54 4.31 19.23
CA ASP A 290 -19.63 4.26 20.38
C ASP A 290 -18.24 4.87 20.09
N ASN A 291 -18.07 5.51 18.93
CA ASN A 291 -16.82 6.07 18.40
C ASN A 291 -15.78 5.05 17.94
N HIS A 292 -16.09 3.78 17.92
CA HIS A 292 -15.28 2.79 17.25
C HIS A 292 -15.46 2.88 15.72
N TRP A 293 -14.59 2.22 15.00
CA TRP A 293 -14.58 2.20 13.55
C TRP A 293 -14.66 0.77 13.02
N THR A 294 -15.29 0.61 11.87
CA THR A 294 -15.22 -0.65 11.10
C THR A 294 -14.82 -0.37 9.67
N THR A 295 -14.15 -1.33 9.05
CA THR A 295 -13.69 -1.22 7.65
C THR A 295 -14.81 -1.49 6.66
N ARG A 296 -14.65 -0.94 5.43
CA ARG A 296 -15.45 -1.29 4.25
C ARG A 296 -14.59 -1.94 3.16
N GLY A 297 -13.36 -2.35 3.50
CA GLY A 297 -12.45 -3.07 2.60
C GLY A 297 -11.58 -2.19 1.70
N LEU A 298 -11.59 -0.87 1.89
CA LEU A 298 -10.73 0.07 1.15
C LEU A 298 -9.71 0.76 2.05
N ASP A 299 -9.38 0.17 3.18
CA ASP A 299 -8.37 0.76 4.07
C ASP A 299 -7.00 0.65 3.43
N VAL A 300 -6.29 1.76 3.44
CA VAL A 300 -5.00 1.89 2.78
C VAL A 300 -3.96 2.16 3.85
N THR A 301 -3.14 1.21 4.17
CA THR A 301 -1.79 1.38 4.69
C THR A 301 -1.13 0.03 4.94
N THR A 302 0.16 0.06 5.23
CA THR A 302 0.99 -1.11 5.52
C THR A 302 0.80 -1.55 6.97
N ASN A 303 0.81 -2.86 7.20
CA ASN A 303 0.82 -3.43 8.55
C ASN A 303 1.83 -4.55 8.69
N TYR A 304 2.38 -4.69 9.91
CA TYR A 304 3.45 -5.64 10.20
C TYR A 304 2.98 -6.86 10.97
N GLY A 305 1.88 -6.75 11.71
CA GLY A 305 1.43 -7.83 12.55
C GLY A 305 -0.04 -7.74 12.95
N VAL A 306 -0.56 -8.87 13.37
CA VAL A 306 -1.80 -9.00 14.15
C VAL A 306 -1.41 -9.72 15.43
N GLN A 307 -1.74 -9.11 16.57
CA GLN A 307 -1.39 -9.64 17.89
C GLN A 307 -2.67 -9.95 18.67
N PHE A 308 -2.65 -11.01 19.47
CA PHE A 308 -3.81 -11.50 20.20
C PHE A 308 -3.51 -11.47 21.69
N ASP A 309 -4.47 -10.97 22.49
CA ASP A 309 -4.40 -10.99 23.94
C ASP A 309 -4.56 -12.45 24.45
N PRO A 310 -3.57 -13.00 25.16
CA PRO A 310 -3.67 -14.36 25.68
C PRO A 310 -4.76 -14.56 26.74
N PHE A 311 -5.36 -13.49 27.25
CA PHE A 311 -6.41 -13.53 28.28
C PHE A 311 -7.81 -13.20 27.75
N ASP A 312 -7.90 -12.65 26.53
CA ASP A 312 -9.16 -12.31 25.90
C ASP A 312 -9.10 -12.57 24.39
N PRO A 313 -9.73 -13.66 23.91
CA PRO A 313 -9.67 -14.05 22.50
C PRO A 313 -10.31 -13.04 21.53
N LYS A 314 -11.08 -12.07 22.04
CA LYS A 314 -11.70 -11.01 21.24
C LYS A 314 -10.84 -9.75 21.18
N HIS A 315 -9.82 -9.65 22.01
CA HIS A 315 -8.93 -8.51 22.05
C HIS A 315 -7.75 -8.73 21.09
N ILE A 316 -7.77 -7.98 19.98
CA ILE A 316 -6.86 -8.14 18.85
C ILE A 316 -6.23 -6.79 18.54
N PHE A 317 -4.93 -6.77 18.19
CA PHE A 317 -4.22 -5.59 17.74
C PHE A 317 -3.81 -5.74 16.28
N ILE A 318 -3.80 -4.63 15.55
CA ILE A 318 -3.13 -4.51 14.25
C ILE A 318 -2.00 -3.50 14.37
N ASP A 319 -0.80 -3.93 13.98
CA ASP A 319 0.42 -3.12 13.99
C ASP A 319 0.55 -2.40 12.66
N TYR A 320 0.15 -1.13 12.59
CA TYR A 320 0.19 -0.33 11.36
C TYR A 320 1.42 0.56 11.25
N THR A 321 1.75 0.93 10.02
CA THR A 321 2.53 2.13 9.71
C THR A 321 1.58 3.32 9.56
N ASP A 322 2.13 4.54 9.58
CA ASP A 322 1.46 5.81 9.35
C ASP A 322 0.39 6.19 10.37
N ILE A 323 -0.26 5.23 10.97
CA ILE A 323 -1.38 5.41 11.92
C ILE A 323 -1.16 4.70 13.26
N GLY A 324 -0.01 4.02 13.45
CA GLY A 324 0.39 3.37 14.71
C GLY A 324 -0.28 2.03 14.97
N ALA A 325 -0.95 1.83 16.10
CA ALA A 325 -1.68 0.61 16.41
C ALA A 325 -3.17 0.87 16.57
N PHE A 326 -3.95 -0.13 16.19
CA PHE A 326 -5.39 -0.20 16.48
C PHE A 326 -5.71 -1.49 17.20
N ASP A 327 -6.67 -1.43 18.12
CA ASP A 327 -7.18 -2.61 18.80
C ASP A 327 -8.69 -2.77 18.61
N SER A 328 -9.12 -4.02 18.75
CA SER A 328 -10.50 -4.47 18.74
C SER A 328 -10.75 -5.23 20.03
N HIS A 329 -11.94 -5.07 20.62
CA HIS A 329 -12.42 -5.84 21.77
C HIS A 329 -13.62 -6.74 21.45
N ASP A 330 -13.95 -6.87 20.16
CA ASP A 330 -15.12 -7.58 19.66
C ASP A 330 -14.81 -8.55 18.50
N ASP A 331 -13.56 -9.08 18.49
CA ASP A 331 -13.09 -10.04 17.49
C ASP A 331 -13.01 -9.42 16.08
N GLY A 332 -12.51 -8.17 16.00
CA GLY A 332 -12.26 -7.48 14.73
C GLY A 332 -13.49 -6.85 14.08
N GLN A 333 -14.64 -6.79 14.76
CA GLN A 333 -15.83 -6.16 14.21
C GLN A 333 -15.75 -4.63 14.29
N SER A 334 -15.09 -4.10 15.32
CA SER A 334 -14.81 -2.68 15.44
C SER A 334 -13.44 -2.41 16.05
N TRP A 335 -12.91 -1.22 15.76
CA TRP A 335 -11.53 -0.85 16.06
C TRP A 335 -11.43 0.56 16.67
N GLU A 336 -10.46 0.75 17.56
CA GLU A 336 -10.06 2.05 18.07
C GLU A 336 -8.54 2.25 18.02
N SER A 337 -8.08 3.50 18.14
CA SER A 337 -6.63 3.80 18.15
C SER A 337 -6.00 3.42 19.47
N ALA A 338 -4.95 2.60 19.44
CA ALA A 338 -4.25 2.05 20.60
C ALA A 338 -2.86 2.68 20.82
N THR A 339 -2.72 3.99 20.63
CA THR A 339 -1.43 4.68 20.76
C THR A 339 -1.41 5.79 21.81
N ASN A 340 -2.37 5.83 22.72
CA ASN A 340 -2.40 6.85 23.76
C ASN A 340 -1.16 6.75 24.68
N GLY A 341 -0.46 7.89 24.89
CA GLY A 341 0.78 7.94 25.68
C GLY A 341 2.07 7.60 24.92
N ILE A 342 1.99 7.11 23.68
CA ILE A 342 3.17 6.98 22.81
C ILE A 342 3.62 8.39 22.40
N PRO A 343 4.91 8.74 22.53
CA PRO A 343 5.44 10.01 22.05
C PRO A 343 5.12 10.25 20.58
N ASP A 344 4.74 11.48 20.21
CA ASP A 344 4.32 11.84 18.85
C ASP A 344 5.33 11.40 17.78
N LYS A 345 6.62 11.60 18.05
CA LYS A 345 7.71 11.22 17.15
C LYS A 345 7.92 9.70 16.98
N TRP A 346 7.23 8.85 17.75
CA TRP A 346 7.29 7.39 17.64
C TRP A 346 5.98 6.81 17.10
N ARG A 347 4.96 7.61 16.95
CA ARG A 347 3.57 7.18 16.77
C ARG A 347 3.23 6.77 15.35
N ASN A 348 4.14 7.04 14.39
CA ASN A 348 3.90 6.71 12.98
C ASN A 348 3.74 5.19 12.77
N THR A 349 4.64 4.38 13.36
CA THR A 349 4.69 2.94 13.10
C THR A 349 4.76 2.14 14.38
N THR A 350 3.91 1.13 14.50
CA THR A 350 4.05 0.02 15.44
C THR A 350 4.61 -1.17 14.68
N TYR A 351 5.82 -1.60 15.02
CA TYR A 351 6.44 -2.74 14.33
C TYR A 351 6.11 -4.08 14.99
N TRP A 352 5.95 -4.08 16.32
CA TRP A 352 5.67 -5.30 17.06
C TRP A 352 5.11 -5.03 18.44
N LEU A 353 4.17 -5.86 18.89
CA LEU A 353 3.65 -5.90 20.25
C LEU A 353 3.90 -7.27 20.87
N ALA A 354 4.23 -7.32 22.14
CA ALA A 354 4.47 -8.54 22.91
C ALA A 354 3.66 -8.50 24.21
N PHE A 355 2.69 -9.39 24.34
CA PHE A 355 1.93 -9.57 25.58
C PHE A 355 2.71 -10.40 26.61
N ASP A 356 2.54 -10.10 27.90
CA ASP A 356 2.96 -11.00 28.99
C ASP A 356 1.94 -12.14 29.12
N PRO A 357 2.31 -13.40 28.86
CA PRO A 357 1.35 -14.51 28.94
C PRO A 357 0.94 -14.85 30.38
N GLY A 358 1.61 -14.29 31.41
CA GLY A 358 1.33 -14.53 32.81
C GLY A 358 0.68 -13.35 33.54
N VAL A 359 0.57 -12.17 32.90
CA VAL A 359 0.03 -10.95 33.55
C VAL A 359 -0.93 -10.26 32.61
N LYS A 360 -2.22 -10.35 32.89
CA LYS A 360 -3.27 -9.70 32.11
C LYS A 360 -3.02 -8.20 31.97
N GLY A 361 -3.09 -7.70 30.73
CA GLY A 361 -2.96 -6.29 30.40
C GLY A 361 -1.52 -5.76 30.37
N LEU A 362 -0.51 -6.57 30.75
CA LEU A 362 0.89 -6.19 30.64
C LEU A 362 1.42 -6.54 29.24
N MET A 363 1.97 -5.54 28.55
CA MET A 363 2.53 -5.71 27.22
C MET A 363 3.58 -4.63 26.91
N TRP A 364 4.44 -4.94 25.95
CA TRP A 364 5.45 -4.02 25.43
C TRP A 364 5.32 -3.87 23.94
N GLY A 365 5.69 -2.70 23.42
CA GLY A 365 5.67 -2.44 21.98
C GLY A 365 6.95 -1.79 21.47
N ALA A 366 7.30 -2.12 20.24
CA ALA A 366 8.38 -1.54 19.45
C ALA A 366 7.80 -0.51 18.48
N PHE A 367 8.17 0.76 18.67
CA PHE A 367 7.59 1.90 17.96
C PHE A 367 8.64 2.69 17.19
N SER A 368 8.21 3.37 16.14
CA SER A 368 9.07 4.22 15.33
C SER A 368 8.33 5.38 14.68
N GLY A 369 9.03 6.49 14.50
CA GLY A 369 8.64 7.57 13.58
C GLY A 369 9.00 7.29 12.13
N THR A 370 9.65 6.15 11.85
CA THR A 370 10.08 5.75 10.50
C THR A 370 9.31 4.51 10.08
N HIS A 371 8.69 4.58 8.92
CA HIS A 371 7.92 3.50 8.33
C HIS A 371 8.71 2.68 7.30
N ASP A 372 8.12 1.59 6.83
CA ASP A 372 8.59 0.75 5.71
C ASP A 372 9.98 0.14 5.87
N LEU A 373 10.49 -0.04 7.09
CA LEU A 373 11.70 -0.83 7.29
C LEU A 373 11.38 -2.33 7.10
N PRO A 374 12.29 -3.12 6.56
CA PRO A 374 13.66 -2.81 6.12
C PRO A 374 13.77 -2.53 4.62
N ARG A 375 12.86 -1.81 4.01
CA ARG A 375 12.91 -1.55 2.56
C ARG A 375 14.16 -0.76 2.16
N SER A 376 14.71 -1.12 1.01
CA SER A 376 15.95 -0.52 0.48
C SER A 376 15.87 1.00 0.30
N ARG A 377 14.69 1.54 -0.02
CA ARG A 377 14.50 2.99 -0.16
C ARG A 377 14.80 3.79 1.11
N MET A 378 14.63 3.18 2.28
CA MET A 378 14.88 3.85 3.56
C MET A 378 16.37 4.04 3.85
N PHE A 379 17.23 3.33 3.15
CA PHE A 379 18.68 3.47 3.23
C PHE A 379 19.26 4.50 2.26
N ARG A 380 18.43 5.11 1.40
CA ARG A 380 18.86 5.96 0.29
C ARG A 380 19.31 7.35 0.68
N ARG A 381 18.92 7.80 1.86
CA ARG A 381 19.21 9.18 2.29
C ARG A 381 20.52 9.19 3.05
N GLU A 382 21.47 9.97 2.56
CA GLU A 382 22.66 10.32 3.30
C GLU A 382 22.26 10.86 4.68
N GLY A 383 22.84 10.35 5.78
CA GLY A 383 22.45 10.71 7.14
C GLY A 383 21.09 10.13 7.60
N ALA A 384 20.56 9.08 6.96
CA ALA A 384 19.27 8.50 7.32
C ALA A 384 19.22 7.97 8.76
N LEU A 385 20.35 7.47 9.30
CA LEU A 385 20.42 6.95 10.68
C LEU A 385 20.15 8.04 11.73
N ASP A 386 20.59 9.26 11.49
CA ASP A 386 20.40 10.39 12.42
C ASP A 386 18.94 10.84 12.51
N ARG A 387 18.08 10.31 11.64
CA ARG A 387 16.66 10.67 11.56
C ARG A 387 15.72 9.62 12.10
N TYR A 388 16.21 8.44 12.42
CA TYR A 388 15.37 7.41 12.98
C TYR A 388 15.00 7.79 14.40
N THR A 389 13.69 7.87 14.65
CA THR A 389 13.13 8.08 15.97
C THR A 389 12.29 6.88 16.36
N GLY A 390 12.24 6.58 17.64
CA GLY A 390 11.48 5.44 18.13
C GLY A 390 11.91 5.01 19.50
N GLY A 391 11.29 3.98 20.00
CA GLY A 391 11.56 3.44 21.32
C GLY A 391 10.71 2.23 21.64
N VAL A 392 10.90 1.72 22.84
CA VAL A 392 10.03 0.73 23.46
C VAL A 392 9.09 1.44 24.43
N ALA A 393 7.83 1.06 24.45
CA ALA A 393 6.88 1.48 25.47
C ALA A 393 6.21 0.28 26.12
N VAL A 394 5.71 0.46 27.34
CA VAL A 394 4.99 -0.54 28.13
C VAL A 394 3.57 -0.07 28.41
N SER A 395 2.63 -0.99 28.30
CA SER A 395 1.26 -0.84 28.82
C SER A 395 1.01 -1.84 29.92
N THR A 396 0.20 -1.44 30.91
CA THR A 396 -0.25 -2.29 32.03
C THR A 396 -1.77 -2.43 32.06
N ASP A 397 -2.44 -1.89 31.08
CA ASP A 397 -3.91 -1.83 30.99
C ASP A 397 -4.46 -2.33 29.63
N GLY A 398 -3.69 -3.21 28.98
CA GLY A 398 -4.09 -3.86 27.73
C GLY A 398 -3.97 -2.96 26.52
N GLY A 399 -2.99 -2.07 26.46
CA GLY A 399 -2.74 -1.19 25.33
C GLY A 399 -3.50 0.12 25.32
N ARG A 400 -4.39 0.35 26.30
CA ARG A 400 -5.15 1.62 26.39
C ARG A 400 -4.26 2.83 26.65
N ASN A 401 -3.24 2.64 27.51
CA ASN A 401 -2.27 3.68 27.81
C ASN A 401 -0.85 3.11 27.77
N TRP A 402 0.06 3.87 27.19
CA TRP A 402 1.45 3.51 27.06
C TRP A 402 2.36 4.49 27.80
N THR A 403 3.45 3.96 28.34
CA THR A 403 4.52 4.74 28.94
C THR A 403 5.85 4.35 28.29
N PRO A 404 6.68 5.33 27.85
CA PRO A 404 8.01 5.02 27.34
C PRO A 404 8.84 4.17 28.31
N SER A 405 9.47 3.13 27.78
CA SER A 405 10.25 2.13 28.50
C SER A 405 11.62 1.96 27.82
N ASN A 406 12.36 3.07 27.67
CA ASN A 406 13.58 3.16 26.87
C ASN A 406 14.81 3.67 27.65
N SER A 407 14.83 3.50 28.96
CA SER A 407 15.97 3.92 29.79
C SER A 407 17.28 3.29 29.33
N ARG A 408 18.31 4.13 29.08
CA ARG A 408 19.63 3.77 28.55
C ARG A 408 19.65 3.29 27.08
N MET A 409 18.57 3.42 26.34
CA MET A 409 18.53 3.14 24.92
C MET A 409 18.92 4.37 24.10
N GLY A 410 19.61 4.15 22.97
CA GLY A 410 19.76 5.15 21.93
C GLY A 410 18.46 5.36 21.19
N GLU A 411 18.24 6.56 20.67
CA GLU A 411 17.06 6.86 19.86
C GLU A 411 17.25 6.31 18.45
N THR A 412 16.35 5.44 18.02
CA THR A 412 16.27 4.88 16.68
C THR A 412 14.91 4.23 16.48
N ALA A 413 14.64 3.71 15.26
CA ALA A 413 13.50 2.84 15.03
C ALA A 413 13.68 1.51 15.80
N PHE A 414 12.66 1.11 16.56
CA PHE A 414 12.62 -0.23 17.15
C PHE A 414 11.70 -1.11 16.31
N THR A 415 12.21 -2.25 15.84
CA THR A 415 11.54 -3.08 14.83
C THR A 415 10.98 -4.38 15.37
N HIS A 416 11.43 -4.82 16.55
CA HIS A 416 10.93 -6.02 17.19
C HIS A 416 11.20 -5.99 18.69
N ILE A 417 10.28 -6.60 19.46
CA ILE A 417 10.46 -6.89 20.88
C ILE A 417 10.10 -8.35 21.16
N LEU A 418 10.98 -9.05 21.84
CA LEU A 418 10.81 -10.44 22.24
C LEU A 418 10.77 -10.52 23.76
N LEU A 419 9.75 -11.16 24.31
CA LEU A 419 9.68 -11.54 25.71
C LEU A 419 10.16 -13.00 25.85
N ASP A 420 11.10 -13.24 26.75
CA ASP A 420 11.50 -14.60 27.15
C ASP A 420 10.41 -15.22 28.04
N PRO A 421 9.64 -16.21 27.56
CA PRO A 421 8.53 -16.78 28.31
C PRO A 421 8.97 -17.55 29.56
N ALA A 422 10.23 -18.00 29.62
CA ALA A 422 10.80 -18.70 30.78
C ALA A 422 11.21 -17.76 31.90
N SER A 423 11.27 -16.44 31.66
CA SER A 423 11.67 -15.45 32.65
C SER A 423 10.59 -15.27 33.73
N PRO A 424 10.97 -15.00 35.01
CA PRO A 424 10.00 -14.87 36.10
C PRO A 424 9.01 -13.72 35.90
N VAL A 425 7.74 -13.95 36.25
CA VAL A 425 6.74 -12.89 36.32
C VAL A 425 7.23 -11.78 37.27
N GLY A 426 7.11 -10.52 36.82
CA GLY A 426 7.59 -9.36 37.56
C GLY A 426 9.08 -9.04 37.37
N GLN A 427 9.83 -9.94 36.73
CA GLN A 427 11.25 -9.76 36.36
C GLN A 427 11.50 -10.32 34.95
N ARG A 428 10.61 -9.93 34.01
CA ARG A 428 10.68 -10.41 32.63
C ARG A 428 11.99 -10.02 31.96
N THR A 429 12.56 -10.97 31.25
CA THR A 429 13.65 -10.71 30.32
C THR A 429 13.06 -10.36 28.97
N LEU A 430 13.52 -9.26 28.41
CA LEU A 430 13.07 -8.73 27.11
C LEU A 430 14.28 -8.44 26.22
N TYR A 431 14.11 -8.64 24.92
CA TYR A 431 15.09 -8.28 23.89
C TYR A 431 14.43 -7.34 22.90
N ALA A 432 15.10 -6.25 22.51
CA ALA A 432 14.58 -5.28 21.58
C ALA A 432 15.58 -5.04 20.43
N CYS A 433 15.09 -5.14 19.21
CA CYS A 433 15.85 -4.83 18.00
C CYS A 433 15.83 -3.32 17.75
N ALA A 434 16.99 -2.68 17.83
CA ALA A 434 17.22 -1.27 17.57
C ALA A 434 17.91 -1.12 16.22
N PHE A 435 17.22 -0.58 15.23
CA PHE A 435 17.64 -0.53 13.84
C PHE A 435 18.85 0.40 13.67
N GLY A 436 19.95 -0.13 13.19
CA GLY A 436 21.24 0.57 13.07
C GLY A 436 22.06 0.67 14.37
N ILE A 437 21.55 0.14 15.49
CA ILE A 437 22.26 0.13 16.78
C ILE A 437 22.57 -1.30 17.25
N GLY A 438 21.63 -2.25 17.04
CA GLY A 438 21.78 -3.64 17.45
C GLY A 438 20.68 -4.13 18.39
N VAL A 439 21.05 -4.92 19.42
CA VAL A 439 20.08 -5.56 20.32
C VAL A 439 20.25 -5.04 21.74
N TYR A 440 19.16 -4.62 22.33
CA TYR A 440 19.09 -4.32 23.76
C TYR A 440 18.42 -5.46 24.53
N LYS A 441 18.89 -5.69 25.78
CA LYS A 441 18.32 -6.64 26.72
C LYS A 441 17.90 -5.91 28.00
N SER A 442 16.74 -6.25 28.51
CA SER A 442 16.28 -5.91 29.87
C SER A 442 16.02 -7.18 30.68
N THR A 443 16.23 -7.16 32.00
CA THR A 443 15.93 -8.26 32.92
C THR A 443 15.04 -7.78 34.08
N ASP A 444 14.42 -6.61 33.93
CA ASP A 444 13.64 -5.95 34.96
C ASP A 444 12.29 -5.40 34.46
N ASN A 445 11.61 -6.15 33.57
CA ASN A 445 10.37 -5.76 32.91
C ASN A 445 10.50 -4.52 32.02
N GLY A 446 11.64 -4.31 31.38
CA GLY A 446 11.86 -3.18 30.50
C GLY A 446 12.20 -1.86 31.21
N LYS A 447 12.42 -1.86 32.52
CA LYS A 447 12.75 -0.63 33.26
C LYS A 447 14.13 -0.09 32.91
N THR A 448 15.09 -0.99 32.68
CA THR A 448 16.44 -0.64 32.23
C THR A 448 16.92 -1.57 31.13
N TRP A 449 17.68 -1.02 30.21
CA TRP A 449 18.14 -1.73 29.02
C TRP A 449 19.65 -1.62 28.85
N TYR A 450 20.26 -2.69 28.33
CA TYR A 450 21.70 -2.77 28.08
C TYR A 450 21.96 -3.30 26.68
N LEU A 451 22.83 -2.63 25.93
CA LEU A 451 23.24 -3.04 24.62
C LEU A 451 24.03 -4.36 24.66
N LYS A 452 23.69 -5.30 23.79
CA LYS A 452 24.21 -6.67 23.74
C LYS A 452 24.68 -7.04 22.33
N ASN A 453 25.76 -6.43 21.87
CA ASN A 453 26.31 -6.62 20.54
C ASN A 453 27.62 -7.43 20.50
N ALA A 454 28.10 -8.04 21.61
CA ALA A 454 29.35 -8.78 21.59
C ALA A 454 29.27 -9.93 20.57
N GLY A 455 30.20 -9.94 19.61
CA GLY A 455 30.24 -10.92 18.51
C GLY A 455 29.48 -10.52 17.24
N ILE A 456 28.71 -9.42 17.24
CA ILE A 456 28.17 -8.79 16.03
C ILE A 456 29.32 -8.04 15.38
N ALA A 457 29.59 -8.33 14.09
CA ALA A 457 30.74 -7.80 13.39
C ALA A 457 30.42 -6.54 12.56
N GLU A 458 29.14 -6.26 12.31
CA GLU A 458 28.70 -5.12 11.52
C GLU A 458 28.82 -3.82 12.33
N ASP A 459 29.49 -2.81 11.76
CA ASP A 459 29.62 -1.47 12.37
C ASP A 459 28.27 -0.79 12.59
N ILE A 460 27.31 -1.04 11.69
CA ILE A 460 25.94 -0.54 11.73
C ILE A 460 24.98 -1.73 11.63
N PRO A 461 24.64 -2.36 12.76
CA PRO A 461 23.80 -3.55 12.76
C PRO A 461 22.32 -3.17 12.59
N PHE A 462 21.75 -3.42 11.42
CA PHE A 462 20.34 -3.19 11.14
C PHE A 462 19.49 -4.34 11.73
N ALA A 463 19.43 -4.40 13.07
CA ALA A 463 18.66 -5.40 13.79
C ALA A 463 17.18 -5.30 13.40
N TRP A 464 16.67 -6.37 12.75
CA TRP A 464 15.34 -6.41 12.22
C TRP A 464 14.41 -7.27 13.06
N ARG A 465 14.84 -8.52 13.34
CA ARG A 465 14.01 -9.49 14.04
C ARG A 465 14.84 -10.39 14.94
N ILE A 466 14.25 -10.76 16.07
CA ILE A 466 14.83 -11.73 17.01
C ILE A 466 13.79 -12.79 17.35
N VAL A 467 14.18 -14.07 17.32
CA VAL A 467 13.33 -15.20 17.70
C VAL A 467 14.08 -16.08 18.69
N GLN A 468 13.34 -16.86 19.50
CA GLN A 468 13.89 -17.75 20.52
C GLN A 468 13.40 -19.18 20.27
N ASP A 469 14.29 -20.16 20.42
CA ASP A 469 13.90 -21.57 20.39
C ASP A 469 13.50 -22.09 21.79
N ASN A 470 13.04 -23.34 21.84
CA ASN A 470 12.54 -23.96 23.07
C ASN A 470 13.63 -24.17 24.12
N ASP A 471 14.90 -24.16 23.74
CA ASP A 471 16.04 -24.28 24.64
C ASP A 471 16.57 -22.91 25.12
N GLY A 472 15.92 -21.81 24.69
CA GLY A 472 16.27 -20.44 25.04
C GLY A 472 17.34 -19.82 24.16
N ALA A 473 17.83 -20.52 23.12
CA ALA A 473 18.76 -19.90 22.20
C ALA A 473 18.04 -18.85 21.31
N LEU A 474 18.74 -17.74 21.09
CA LEU A 474 18.25 -16.59 20.35
C LEU A 474 18.83 -16.59 18.94
N TYR A 475 18.00 -16.19 17.97
CA TYR A 475 18.41 -15.98 16.60
C TYR A 475 18.06 -14.55 16.19
N LEU A 476 19.05 -13.82 15.68
CA LEU A 476 18.93 -12.43 15.29
C LEU A 476 19.13 -12.28 13.78
N ILE A 477 18.18 -11.66 13.12
CA ILE A 477 18.30 -11.24 11.72
C ILE A 477 18.73 -9.78 11.68
N LEU A 478 19.86 -9.52 11.02
CA LEU A 478 20.21 -8.19 10.54
C LEU A 478 19.74 -8.03 9.10
N ALA A 479 19.00 -6.97 8.82
CA ALA A 479 18.54 -6.69 7.47
C ALA A 479 19.70 -6.29 6.56
N ARG A 480 19.57 -6.61 5.27
CA ARG A 480 20.47 -6.11 4.23
C ARG A 480 20.39 -4.59 4.17
N SER A 481 21.52 -3.92 4.23
CA SER A 481 21.61 -2.49 3.93
C SER A 481 21.58 -2.26 2.41
N ASN A 482 21.24 -1.04 1.98
CA ASN A 482 21.13 -0.71 0.57
C ASN A 482 22.45 -1.01 -0.19
N GLN A 483 22.33 -1.48 -1.43
CA GLN A 483 23.42 -1.92 -2.31
C GLN A 483 24.22 -0.78 -2.95
N GLY A 484 24.42 0.34 -2.26
CA GLY A 484 25.31 1.39 -2.73
C GLY A 484 24.74 2.30 -3.84
N ARG A 485 23.50 2.17 -4.20
CA ARG A 485 22.86 2.99 -5.25
C ARG A 485 22.83 4.50 -4.95
N TYR A 486 23.03 4.89 -3.68
CA TYR A 486 22.97 6.28 -3.23
C TYR A 486 24.02 6.65 -2.18
N GLY A 487 25.21 6.04 -2.23
CA GLY A 487 26.29 6.35 -1.32
C GLY A 487 26.19 5.76 0.08
N ALA A 488 25.14 4.95 0.36
CA ALA A 488 25.06 4.21 1.62
C ALA A 488 26.01 3.01 1.61
N THR A 489 26.53 2.65 2.79
CA THR A 489 27.34 1.42 2.97
C THR A 489 26.51 0.21 2.57
N SER A 490 26.93 -0.47 1.50
CA SER A 490 26.32 -1.74 1.12
C SER A 490 26.78 -2.84 2.08
N GLY A 491 25.84 -3.60 2.62
CA GLY A 491 26.15 -4.76 3.47
C GLY A 491 25.10 -5.83 3.30
N SER A 492 25.55 -7.09 3.22
CA SER A 492 24.66 -8.23 3.24
C SER A 492 23.96 -8.33 4.59
N GLY A 493 22.72 -8.78 4.60
CA GLY A 493 22.03 -9.18 5.81
C GLY A 493 22.70 -10.41 6.42
N VAL A 494 22.46 -10.65 7.70
CA VAL A 494 23.16 -11.68 8.47
C VAL A 494 22.19 -12.38 9.41
N LEU A 495 22.45 -13.65 9.67
CA LEU A 495 21.81 -14.43 10.74
C LEU A 495 22.83 -14.71 11.84
N TYR A 496 22.49 -14.33 13.06
CA TYR A 496 23.28 -14.63 14.26
C TYR A 496 22.54 -15.57 15.20
N LYS A 497 23.29 -16.35 16.00
CA LYS A 497 22.76 -17.15 17.09
C LYS A 497 23.48 -16.79 18.40
N SER A 498 22.75 -16.73 19.51
CA SER A 498 23.26 -16.67 20.87
C SER A 498 22.66 -17.80 21.69
N VAL A 499 23.50 -18.45 22.52
CA VAL A 499 23.09 -19.53 23.46
C VAL A 499 23.24 -19.12 24.92
N ASP A 500 23.60 -17.88 25.18
CA ASP A 500 23.88 -17.34 26.50
C ASP A 500 23.06 -16.09 26.82
N GLY A 501 21.85 -15.98 26.21
CA GLY A 501 20.94 -14.91 26.48
C GLY A 501 21.40 -13.55 25.95
N ALA A 502 21.91 -13.51 24.76
CA ALA A 502 22.46 -12.38 24.04
C ALA A 502 23.79 -11.81 24.58
N GLU A 503 24.47 -12.50 25.48
CA GLU A 503 25.79 -12.04 25.96
C GLU A 503 26.85 -12.11 24.83
N HIS A 504 26.80 -13.17 24.00
CA HIS A 504 27.64 -13.30 22.81
C HIS A 504 26.84 -13.82 21.61
N TRP A 505 27.13 -13.28 20.43
CA TRP A 505 26.54 -13.65 19.16
C TRP A 505 27.56 -14.38 18.27
N LYS A 506 27.12 -15.45 17.62
CA LYS A 506 27.88 -16.19 16.63
C LYS A 506 27.17 -16.15 15.30
N LYS A 507 27.86 -15.74 14.25
CA LYS A 507 27.32 -15.71 12.87
C LYS A 507 27.01 -17.13 12.40
N LEU A 508 25.83 -17.32 11.80
CA LEU A 508 25.44 -18.52 11.08
C LEU A 508 25.61 -18.31 9.58
N ASN A 509 25.74 -19.41 8.85
CA ASN A 509 25.77 -19.35 7.39
C ASN A 509 24.36 -19.10 6.86
N LEU A 510 24.26 -18.23 5.86
CA LEU A 510 23.05 -18.11 5.04
C LEU A 510 23.09 -19.12 3.88
N PRO A 511 21.94 -19.45 3.27
CA PRO A 511 21.91 -20.23 2.03
C PRO A 511 22.78 -19.59 0.93
N ALA A 512 23.34 -20.39 0.05
CA ALA A 512 24.16 -19.87 -1.04
C ALA A 512 23.36 -18.87 -1.91
N GLY A 513 23.94 -17.70 -2.17
CA GLY A 513 23.32 -16.62 -2.93
C GLY A 513 22.35 -15.73 -2.14
N VAL A 514 22.03 -16.06 -0.90
CA VAL A 514 21.17 -15.24 -0.03
C VAL A 514 21.98 -14.16 0.66
N ASP A 515 21.52 -12.92 0.58
CA ASP A 515 22.08 -11.78 1.32
C ASP A 515 21.01 -10.90 2.00
N GLY A 516 19.75 -11.20 1.79
CA GLY A 516 18.62 -10.46 2.34
C GLY A 516 17.68 -11.34 3.19
N PRO A 517 18.13 -11.89 4.35
CA PRO A 517 17.23 -12.63 5.23
C PRO A 517 16.18 -11.68 5.81
N THR A 518 14.92 -12.13 5.89
CA THR A 518 13.77 -11.31 6.30
C THR A 518 13.01 -11.89 7.48
N GLY A 519 12.87 -13.21 7.53
CA GLY A 519 12.15 -13.92 8.59
C GLY A 519 12.76 -15.27 8.93
N LEU A 520 12.45 -15.76 10.12
CA LEU A 520 12.88 -17.08 10.59
C LEU A 520 11.77 -17.70 11.44
N ALA A 521 11.36 -18.91 11.10
CA ALA A 521 10.46 -19.72 11.90
C ALA A 521 11.17 -21.00 12.37
N LEU A 522 10.97 -21.35 13.64
CA LEU A 522 11.57 -22.51 14.29
C LEU A 522 10.49 -23.57 14.49
N ASP A 523 10.76 -24.84 14.14
CA ASP A 523 9.82 -25.94 14.37
C ASP A 523 9.73 -26.18 15.89
N PRO A 524 8.54 -26.10 16.49
CA PRO A 524 8.38 -26.29 17.93
C PRO A 524 8.72 -27.70 18.43
N ARG A 525 8.89 -28.66 17.53
CA ARG A 525 9.23 -30.06 17.84
C ARG A 525 10.74 -30.35 17.79
N ASP A 526 11.51 -29.59 17.01
CA ASP A 526 12.93 -29.80 16.80
C ASP A 526 13.64 -28.46 16.49
N ASN A 527 14.38 -27.93 17.43
CA ASN A 527 15.13 -26.66 17.30
C ASN A 527 16.17 -26.65 16.17
N ARG A 528 16.52 -27.83 15.61
CA ARG A 528 17.42 -27.93 14.46
C ARG A 528 16.69 -27.68 13.14
N ARG A 529 15.34 -27.82 13.13
CA ARG A 529 14.51 -27.59 11.96
C ARG A 529 14.01 -26.16 11.96
N MET A 530 14.39 -25.42 10.93
CA MET A 530 14.03 -24.02 10.81
C MET A 530 13.84 -23.61 9.36
N TYR A 531 12.99 -22.60 9.15
CA TYR A 531 12.72 -22.04 7.85
C TYR A 531 13.16 -20.58 7.84
N LEU A 532 14.02 -20.23 6.87
CA LEU A 532 14.49 -18.87 6.64
C LEU A 532 13.81 -18.32 5.40
N THR A 533 13.26 -17.12 5.48
CA THR A 533 12.82 -16.37 4.32
C THR A 533 13.84 -15.35 3.90
N ALA A 534 13.86 -15.05 2.61
CA ALA A 534 14.79 -14.08 2.06
C ALA A 534 14.14 -13.24 0.96
N TRP A 535 14.55 -11.98 0.92
CA TRP A 535 14.33 -11.07 -0.19
C TRP A 535 15.48 -11.20 -1.18
N GLY A 536 15.15 -11.49 -2.44
CA GLY A 536 16.12 -11.71 -3.50
C GLY A 536 16.98 -10.49 -3.81
N GLN A 537 18.06 -10.74 -4.52
CA GLN A 537 18.91 -9.74 -5.14
C GLN A 537 18.56 -9.62 -6.61
N GLU A 538 18.60 -8.41 -7.12
CA GLU A 538 18.52 -8.16 -8.55
C GLU A 538 19.93 -8.25 -9.18
N ARG A 539 20.06 -9.02 -10.25
CA ARG A 539 21.25 -9.06 -11.09
C ARG A 539 20.85 -9.18 -12.54
N ALA A 540 21.17 -8.17 -13.35
CA ALA A 540 20.91 -8.18 -14.78
C ALA A 540 19.46 -8.60 -15.12
N ASP A 541 18.50 -7.94 -14.48
CA ASP A 541 17.05 -8.11 -14.67
C ASP A 541 16.46 -9.45 -14.18
N VAL A 542 17.18 -10.18 -13.33
CA VAL A 542 16.72 -11.42 -12.71
C VAL A 542 16.96 -11.36 -11.22
N ASP A 543 15.88 -11.55 -10.45
CA ASP A 543 15.97 -11.72 -9.01
C ASP A 543 16.45 -13.14 -8.67
N PHE A 544 17.34 -13.25 -7.68
CA PHE A 544 17.85 -14.52 -7.21
C PHE A 544 18.16 -14.49 -5.70
N GLY A 545 18.23 -15.65 -5.08
CA GLY A 545 18.57 -15.78 -3.67
C GLY A 545 17.43 -15.40 -2.73
N GLY A 546 16.20 -15.28 -3.24
CA GLY A 546 14.99 -15.09 -2.45
C GLY A 546 14.18 -16.38 -2.28
N GLY A 547 13.07 -16.30 -1.55
CA GLY A 547 12.16 -17.42 -1.29
C GLY A 547 12.26 -17.98 0.12
N VAL A 548 12.04 -19.28 0.28
CA VAL A 548 12.08 -19.98 1.59
C VAL A 548 13.09 -21.12 1.56
N PHE A 549 13.88 -21.20 2.62
CA PHE A 549 14.94 -22.20 2.79
C PHE A 549 14.74 -22.98 4.09
N LEU A 550 14.90 -24.29 4.03
CA LEU A 550 14.83 -25.21 5.17
C LEU A 550 16.22 -25.62 5.61
N SER A 551 16.48 -25.52 6.91
CA SER A 551 17.56 -26.21 7.60
C SER A 551 17.01 -27.32 8.51
N THR A 552 17.73 -28.44 8.62
CA THR A 552 17.43 -29.55 9.56
C THR A 552 18.61 -29.83 10.50
N ASP A 553 19.60 -28.95 10.49
CA ASP A 553 20.85 -29.10 11.27
C ASP A 553 21.17 -27.85 12.10
N GLY A 554 20.17 -27.03 12.41
CA GLY A 554 20.36 -25.84 13.24
C GLY A 554 20.99 -24.66 12.52
N GLY A 555 20.79 -24.54 11.22
CA GLY A 555 21.28 -23.43 10.40
C GLY A 555 22.69 -23.61 9.88
N GLN A 556 23.25 -24.85 9.93
CA GLN A 556 24.57 -25.12 9.37
C GLN A 556 24.50 -25.29 7.85
N SER A 557 23.41 -25.91 7.34
CA SER A 557 23.17 -26.04 5.92
C SER A 557 21.69 -25.76 5.61
N TRP A 558 21.41 -25.37 4.35
CA TRP A 558 20.11 -24.95 3.89
C TRP A 558 19.78 -25.53 2.52
N LYS A 559 18.51 -25.84 2.31
CA LYS A 559 17.97 -26.21 1.00
C LYS A 559 16.76 -25.33 0.65
N PRO A 560 16.59 -24.87 -0.61
CA PRO A 560 15.40 -24.17 -1.01
C PRO A 560 14.18 -25.08 -0.96
N VAL A 561 13.05 -24.56 -0.45
CA VAL A 561 11.76 -25.28 -0.40
C VAL A 561 10.63 -24.47 -1.03
N PHE A 562 10.87 -23.19 -1.35
CA PHE A 562 9.95 -22.35 -2.09
C PHE A 562 10.74 -21.28 -2.86
N ASN A 563 10.43 -21.13 -4.15
CA ASN A 563 11.08 -20.18 -5.06
C ASN A 563 10.10 -19.57 -6.10
N LEU A 564 8.79 -19.73 -5.90
CA LEU A 564 7.77 -19.14 -6.78
C LEU A 564 7.67 -17.61 -6.63
N SER A 565 8.19 -17.03 -5.54
CA SER A 565 8.46 -15.62 -5.36
C SER A 565 9.84 -15.44 -4.79
N GLN A 566 10.58 -14.45 -5.30
CA GLN A 566 11.90 -14.08 -4.80
C GLN A 566 11.85 -13.07 -3.66
N HIS A 567 10.66 -12.54 -3.35
CA HIS A 567 10.43 -11.54 -2.31
C HIS A 567 9.48 -12.08 -1.26
N VAL A 568 10.02 -12.72 -0.24
CA VAL A 568 9.26 -13.29 0.88
C VAL A 568 9.72 -12.66 2.18
N TYR A 569 8.80 -12.06 2.93
CA TYR A 569 9.14 -11.42 4.20
C TYR A 569 9.14 -12.37 5.38
N ASP A 570 8.20 -13.32 5.43
CA ASP A 570 8.06 -14.19 6.58
C ASP A 570 7.46 -15.56 6.23
N VAL A 571 7.73 -16.54 7.10
CA VAL A 571 7.12 -17.86 7.09
C VAL A 571 6.53 -18.15 8.46
N THR A 572 5.30 -18.64 8.49
CA THR A 572 4.60 -19.02 9.71
C THR A 572 4.43 -20.53 9.76
N ILE A 573 4.78 -21.14 10.89
CA ILE A 573 4.50 -22.55 11.22
C ILE A 573 3.23 -22.56 12.06
N ASP A 574 2.23 -23.37 11.69
CA ASP A 574 1.09 -23.61 12.57
C ASP A 574 1.55 -24.47 13.76
N ALA A 575 1.63 -23.90 14.95
CA ALA A 575 2.08 -24.61 16.15
C ALA A 575 1.21 -25.85 16.50
N ARG A 576 -0.05 -25.86 16.06
CA ARG A 576 -0.98 -27.00 16.27
C ARG A 576 -0.74 -28.12 15.26
N ALA A 577 -0.18 -27.80 14.11
CA ALA A 577 0.10 -28.73 13.01
C ALA A 577 1.43 -28.32 12.33
N PRO A 578 2.61 -28.55 12.95
CA PRO A 578 3.87 -27.98 12.53
C PRO A 578 4.40 -28.39 11.15
N ASP A 579 3.75 -29.32 10.46
CA ASP A 579 3.98 -29.59 9.04
C ASP A 579 3.18 -28.64 8.13
N THR A 580 2.30 -27.81 8.71
CA THR A 580 1.57 -26.77 7.99
C THR A 580 2.32 -25.46 8.09
N LEU A 581 2.66 -24.91 6.93
CA LEU A 581 3.39 -23.65 6.76
C LEU A 581 2.57 -22.68 5.92
N TYR A 582 2.76 -21.40 6.20
CA TYR A 582 2.17 -20.31 5.43
C TYR A 582 3.23 -19.30 5.07
N ILE A 583 3.14 -18.74 3.87
CA ILE A 583 3.96 -17.61 3.42
C ILE A 583 3.09 -16.64 2.63
N SER A 584 3.52 -15.39 2.57
CA SER A 584 3.00 -14.40 1.65
C SER A 584 4.15 -13.86 0.81
N GLY A 585 4.00 -13.97 -0.52
CA GLY A 585 4.93 -13.39 -1.46
C GLY A 585 4.58 -11.91 -1.69
N PHE A 586 5.59 -11.06 -1.78
CA PHE A 586 5.40 -9.64 -2.08
C PHE A 586 4.90 -9.44 -3.51
N ASP A 587 5.42 -10.22 -4.47
CA ASP A 587 5.07 -10.12 -5.90
C ASP A 587 3.89 -11.01 -6.29
N ALA A 588 3.53 -11.95 -5.43
CA ALA A 588 2.53 -12.98 -5.71
C ALA A 588 1.72 -13.29 -4.45
N ALA A 589 0.63 -13.99 -4.61
CA ALA A 589 -0.31 -14.43 -3.61
C ALA A 589 0.30 -15.03 -2.31
N ALA A 590 -0.56 -15.42 -1.39
CA ALA A 590 -0.18 -16.24 -0.24
C ALA A 590 -0.26 -17.74 -0.58
N TYR A 591 0.57 -18.54 0.10
CA TYR A 591 0.70 -19.97 -0.12
C TYR A 591 0.67 -20.73 1.20
N ARG A 592 0.16 -21.95 1.12
CA ARG A 592 0.11 -22.93 2.19
C ARG A 592 0.81 -24.22 1.77
N SER A 593 1.59 -24.79 2.68
CA SER A 593 2.07 -26.18 2.62
C SER A 593 1.48 -26.96 3.78
N THR A 594 1.18 -28.25 3.60
CA THR A 594 0.75 -29.18 4.65
C THR A 594 1.69 -30.35 4.83
N ASP A 595 2.85 -30.29 4.20
CA ASP A 595 3.86 -31.35 4.16
C ASP A 595 5.28 -30.80 4.41
N ALA A 596 5.35 -29.81 5.30
CA ALA A 596 6.60 -29.22 5.76
C ALA A 596 7.43 -28.53 4.66
N GLY A 597 6.75 -27.94 3.68
CA GLY A 597 7.34 -27.18 2.59
C GLY A 597 7.74 -27.99 1.38
N LEU A 598 7.34 -29.28 1.29
CA LEU A 598 7.63 -30.10 0.11
C LEU A 598 6.76 -29.68 -1.08
N HIS A 599 5.48 -29.37 -0.83
CA HIS A 599 4.56 -28.84 -1.83
C HIS A 599 3.85 -27.63 -1.30
N TRP A 600 3.55 -26.70 -2.20
CA TRP A 600 2.87 -25.44 -1.88
C TRP A 600 1.64 -25.25 -2.74
N THR A 601 0.55 -24.83 -2.10
CA THR A 601 -0.72 -24.53 -2.76
C THR A 601 -1.07 -23.08 -2.52
N ARG A 602 -1.48 -22.37 -3.56
CA ARG A 602 -1.94 -20.99 -3.47
C ARG A 602 -3.22 -20.91 -2.63
N ILE A 603 -3.32 -19.92 -1.77
CA ILE A 603 -4.52 -19.60 -0.99
C ILE A 603 -5.45 -18.80 -1.90
N ARG A 604 -6.51 -19.42 -2.42
CA ARG A 604 -7.47 -18.77 -3.32
C ARG A 604 -8.34 -17.76 -2.56
N GLY A 605 -8.79 -16.72 -3.26
CA GLY A 605 -9.60 -15.64 -2.66
C GLY A 605 -8.79 -14.48 -2.09
N TYR A 606 -7.50 -14.68 -1.87
CA TYR A 606 -6.57 -13.59 -1.55
C TYR A 606 -5.90 -13.11 -2.85
N ASN A 607 -6.37 -11.97 -3.38
CA ASN A 607 -6.00 -11.47 -4.70
C ASN A 607 -5.12 -10.23 -4.65
N PHE A 608 -4.50 -9.95 -3.53
CA PHE A 608 -3.64 -8.80 -3.34
C PHE A 608 -2.16 -9.21 -3.43
N LYS A 609 -1.38 -8.43 -4.17
CA LYS A 609 0.08 -8.47 -4.09
C LYS A 609 0.56 -7.72 -2.85
N LEU A 610 1.86 -7.65 -2.65
CA LEU A 610 2.47 -6.92 -1.55
C LEU A 610 2.15 -7.51 -0.17
N GLY A 611 2.01 -8.84 -0.11
CA GLY A 611 1.83 -9.55 1.15
C GLY A 611 3.06 -9.48 2.02
N HIS A 612 2.86 -9.41 3.34
CA HIS A 612 3.95 -9.31 4.30
C HIS A 612 4.06 -10.58 5.14
N ARG A 613 3.00 -10.94 5.88
CA ARG A 613 2.99 -12.09 6.80
C ARG A 613 1.64 -12.78 6.77
N VAL A 614 1.64 -14.09 6.96
CA VAL A 614 0.44 -14.87 7.30
C VAL A 614 0.48 -15.20 8.78
N ILE A 615 -0.63 -15.02 9.48
CA ILE A 615 -0.75 -15.29 10.92
C ILE A 615 -1.94 -16.23 11.10
N VAL A 616 -1.70 -17.35 11.77
CA VAL A 616 -2.77 -18.33 12.06
C VAL A 616 -3.64 -17.77 13.16
N ASP A 617 -4.97 -17.82 12.98
CA ASP A 617 -5.90 -17.41 14.01
C ASP A 617 -5.77 -18.35 15.22
N PRO A 618 -5.44 -17.85 16.42
CA PRO A 618 -5.29 -18.68 17.59
C PRO A 618 -6.62 -19.26 18.08
N ASN A 619 -7.74 -18.64 17.73
CA ASN A 619 -9.08 -19.03 18.16
C ASN A 619 -9.73 -20.00 17.16
N ASP A 620 -9.40 -19.91 15.88
CA ASP A 620 -9.91 -20.77 14.81
C ASP A 620 -8.80 -21.24 13.86
N ALA A 621 -8.42 -22.52 13.98
CA ALA A 621 -7.39 -23.14 13.15
C ALA A 621 -7.71 -23.16 11.64
N SER A 622 -8.98 -22.95 11.27
CA SER A 622 -9.41 -22.89 9.87
C SER A 622 -9.22 -21.51 9.25
N MET A 623 -8.86 -20.50 10.04
CA MET A 623 -8.76 -19.11 9.62
C MET A 623 -7.32 -18.57 9.75
N ILE A 624 -7.00 -17.61 8.92
CA ILE A 624 -5.72 -16.88 8.92
C ILE A 624 -5.94 -15.40 8.71
N TYR A 625 -4.99 -14.62 9.20
CA TYR A 625 -4.82 -13.21 8.86
C TYR A 625 -3.64 -13.07 7.89
N ILE A 626 -3.75 -12.18 6.91
CA ILE A 626 -2.66 -11.83 6.00
C ILE A 626 -2.43 -10.32 6.11
N THR A 627 -1.23 -9.94 6.53
CA THR A 627 -0.79 -8.55 6.58
C THR A 627 -0.22 -8.14 5.24
N THR A 628 -0.36 -6.86 4.89
CA THR A 628 0.02 -6.36 3.56
C THR A 628 0.77 -5.04 3.61
N PHE A 629 1.46 -4.70 2.53
CA PHE A 629 1.95 -3.37 2.25
C PHE A 629 0.92 -2.60 1.43
N GLY A 630 0.04 -1.86 2.11
CA GLY A 630 -0.88 -0.91 1.47
C GLY A 630 -2.33 -1.34 1.32
N ALA A 631 -2.72 -2.55 1.77
CA ALA A 631 -4.13 -3.00 1.72
C ALA A 631 -4.62 -3.56 3.06
N SER A 632 -4.11 -3.03 4.17
CA SER A 632 -4.53 -3.42 5.52
C SER A 632 -4.38 -4.93 5.79
N VAL A 633 -5.27 -5.51 6.59
CA VAL A 633 -5.26 -6.93 6.99
C VAL A 633 -6.41 -7.66 6.33
N TRP A 634 -6.11 -8.82 5.78
CA TRP A 634 -7.11 -9.75 5.24
C TRP A 634 -7.34 -10.87 6.24
N HIS A 635 -8.59 -11.26 6.46
CA HIS A 635 -8.98 -12.40 7.29
C HIS A 635 -9.84 -13.36 6.49
N GLY A 636 -9.49 -14.63 6.49
CA GLY A 636 -10.21 -15.62 5.69
C GLY A 636 -9.73 -17.05 5.88
N PRO A 637 -10.32 -18.00 5.13
CA PRO A 637 -10.03 -19.42 5.29
C PRO A 637 -8.55 -19.75 5.04
N ALA A 638 -7.95 -20.53 5.92
CA ALA A 638 -6.57 -21.00 5.82
C ALA A 638 -6.32 -21.91 4.60
N ALA A 639 -7.35 -22.59 4.13
CA ALA A 639 -7.32 -23.41 2.90
C ALA A 639 -7.63 -22.59 1.63
N GLY A 640 -7.98 -21.32 1.79
CA GLY A 640 -8.52 -20.48 0.72
C GLY A 640 -9.99 -20.74 0.43
N ASP A 641 -10.58 -19.88 -0.38
CA ASP A 641 -11.96 -20.00 -0.85
C ASP A 641 -12.01 -20.76 -2.18
N ALA A 642 -12.47 -22.01 -2.15
CA ALA A 642 -12.57 -22.85 -3.34
C ALA A 642 -13.58 -22.31 -4.38
N THR A 643 -14.47 -21.41 -3.98
CA THR A 643 -15.46 -20.78 -4.87
C THR A 643 -14.97 -19.49 -5.51
N ALA A 644 -13.85 -18.94 -5.01
CA ALA A 644 -13.24 -17.76 -5.60
C ALA A 644 -12.85 -18.03 -7.05
N PRO A 645 -12.98 -17.03 -7.95
CA PRO A 645 -12.46 -17.16 -9.31
C PRO A 645 -11.02 -17.64 -9.30
N GLU A 646 -10.62 -18.43 -10.28
CA GLU A 646 -9.21 -18.68 -10.49
C GLU A 646 -8.55 -17.34 -10.77
N ASP A 647 -7.63 -16.97 -9.90
CA ASP A 647 -6.85 -15.77 -10.12
C ASP A 647 -6.10 -15.95 -11.41
N VAL A 648 -6.12 -14.92 -12.23
CA VAL A 648 -5.26 -14.89 -13.39
C VAL A 648 -3.82 -14.86 -12.86
N GLU A 649 -3.15 -15.99 -12.88
CA GLU A 649 -1.77 -16.07 -12.52
C GLU A 649 -0.99 -15.10 -13.41
N ASN A 650 -0.24 -14.21 -12.80
CA ASN A 650 0.98 -13.74 -13.42
C ASN A 650 2.04 -14.82 -13.11
N PRO A 651 2.34 -15.72 -14.04
CA PRO A 651 3.47 -16.59 -13.84
C PRO A 651 4.70 -15.68 -13.88
N VAL A 652 5.29 -15.41 -12.73
CA VAL A 652 6.66 -14.92 -12.67
C VAL A 652 7.52 -16.13 -13.08
N PRO A 653 8.20 -16.11 -14.21
CA PRO A 653 9.08 -17.21 -14.58
C PRO A 653 10.23 -17.20 -13.58
N VAL A 654 10.28 -18.21 -12.74
CA VAL A 654 11.49 -18.46 -11.96
C VAL A 654 12.57 -18.89 -12.95
N ALA A 655 13.64 -18.11 -13.07
CA ALA A 655 14.82 -18.56 -13.76
C ALA A 655 15.31 -19.83 -13.03
N GLN A 656 15.39 -20.94 -13.76
CA GLN A 656 15.95 -22.19 -13.27
C GLN A 656 17.47 -22.08 -13.13
#